data_232e3670bc26fdc0bf9fc39283221195
#
_entry.id   232e3670bc26fdc0bf9fc39283221195
#
_cell.length_a   1.000
_cell.length_b   1.000
_cell.length_c   1.000
_cell.angle_alpha   90.00
_cell.angle_beta   90.00
_cell.angle_gamma   90.00
#
_symmetry.space_group_name_H-M   'P 1'
#
loop_
_entity.id
_entity.type
_entity.pdbx_description
1 polymer ?
#
loop_
_entity_poly.entity_id
_entity_poly.type
_entity_poly.pdbx_seq_one_letter_code
_entity_poly.pdbx_strand_id
1 'polypeptide(L)'
;MLKKTFFTFLVVFIAQLVCGQQVTLKPKSWLISKTFPSASPAFDTLKNNNGERFNPVSALDYLPLPQKKQLPSTTNQRNEIFQWKSYNDTTLTFSKPKGKQNQLVIATCRIYANQFSKVNIKIKTNLAFKLFENNKSLTASEKFPNKKNITKETEVDWIRGDHLLTLKIAIPSNLDTIPWLSLSASGNNIKESAENTWHMDMEHVLCSPTISGIEVNSTGDFYILSTQYTNPEDGKKWIETKICRTDNNQPIRVYTSNTPDELAFTPDGKSIFYTENNPEGKFLIVENLSSFQQERYEGFDQAYNLRFTPDGSHVIYYININGPKDQEGVKRFKNMRDREPWYRNRVYLGSYNLNSGQHQRLTWGPGNTYLQDITHDSQTIFFTTGQEDYSKTPTTRQTLYSLNLNTLESQIIWQDMSDVTISVSPDDSKLLVQGSKNWFKPELTEQKELINDFNTQLFLYDLKSKQIEHLTKNYDPKILDAIWFKDGKTVILRVEDKTRVKLVQLNLSDKKFNEIETQPDIIDQFSTAYNGDKLIFSGSSLQYPSRAYICNKDGASLKLIADPSKEIFSQVVFGETKEFSFKAKNGDLIDGFYMLPPDFDRNKKYPVIVYYYGGTNPINRAFEGRYPKNFFASMGYVVYVVNPAGATGYGESFAAKHVNAWGITTADQIIEGTKKFLKENTWADSTNVGCIGASYGGFMTLYLLTQTKLFKAAISHAGISNLANYWGEGYWGYSYSETATTGKFPWNAQDFYMNQSPLFNSAKITTPLLLLHGNKDTNVPPSESHQMFAALKLQNKTVELIEIDGQDHHIVDYSKRLKWQYTILGWFDKWLKGEKDWWESQYPERSF
;
A
#
# COMPACT_ATOMS: atom_id res chain seq x y z
N MET A 1 -52.37 45.94 -46.56
CA MET A 1 -53.21 45.46 -45.44
C MET A 1 -53.05 43.98 -45.33
N LEU A 2 -52.27 43.49 -44.36
CA LEU A 2 -52.40 42.18 -43.76
C LEU A 2 -51.42 42.11 -42.59
N LYS A 3 -51.91 42.14 -41.38
CA LYS A 3 -51.18 41.97 -40.15
C LYS A 3 -50.73 40.50 -40.03
N LYS A 4 -49.41 40.26 -39.91
CA LYS A 4 -48.87 38.98 -39.47
C LYS A 4 -48.61 39.06 -37.98
N THR A 5 -49.37 38.30 -37.22
CA THR A 5 -49.19 38.08 -35.77
C THR A 5 -48.08 37.05 -35.60
N PHE A 6 -46.97 37.44 -34.97
CA PHE A 6 -45.90 36.53 -34.53
C PHE A 6 -46.27 35.96 -33.15
N PHE A 7 -46.53 34.68 -33.09
CA PHE A 7 -46.62 33.93 -31.81
C PHE A 7 -45.20 33.54 -31.41
N THR A 8 -44.68 34.19 -30.39
CA THR A 8 -43.40 33.83 -29.78
C THR A 8 -43.67 32.78 -28.71
N PHE A 9 -43.31 31.52 -28.97
CA PHE A 9 -43.25 30.47 -27.95
C PHE A 9 -42.04 30.70 -27.05
N LEU A 10 -42.28 31.18 -25.83
CA LEU A 10 -41.29 31.24 -24.77
C LEU A 10 -41.15 29.84 -24.16
N VAL A 11 -40.16 29.09 -24.62
CA VAL A 11 -39.74 27.83 -23.97
C VAL A 11 -38.96 28.21 -22.73
N VAL A 12 -39.63 28.18 -21.59
CA VAL A 12 -38.98 28.27 -20.28
C VAL A 12 -38.26 26.93 -20.02
N PHE A 13 -36.98 26.87 -20.26
CA PHE A 13 -36.12 25.81 -19.74
C PHE A 13 -36.03 25.99 -18.23
N ILE A 14 -36.84 25.26 -17.48
CA ILE A 14 -36.63 25.05 -16.05
C ILE A 14 -35.39 24.12 -15.94
N ALA A 15 -34.23 24.72 -15.84
CA ALA A 15 -33.08 24.03 -15.30
C ALA A 15 -33.43 23.69 -13.83
N GLN A 16 -33.87 22.49 -13.58
CA GLN A 16 -33.88 21.95 -12.21
C GLN A 16 -32.42 21.90 -11.76
N LEU A 17 -31.97 22.96 -11.11
CA LEU A 17 -30.87 22.92 -10.16
C LEU A 17 -31.29 21.87 -9.12
N VAL A 18 -30.65 20.69 -9.20
CA VAL A 18 -30.69 19.72 -8.11
C VAL A 18 -29.80 20.31 -7.01
N CYS A 19 -30.29 21.36 -6.38
CA CYS A 19 -29.78 21.82 -5.11
C CYS A 19 -30.17 20.73 -4.11
N GLY A 20 -29.20 19.99 -3.60
CA GLY A 20 -29.39 18.94 -2.61
C GLY A 20 -30.27 19.50 -1.49
N GLN A 21 -31.33 18.78 -1.12
CA GLN A 21 -32.28 19.21 -0.12
C GLN A 21 -31.55 19.35 1.23
N GLN A 22 -31.46 20.56 1.75
CA GLN A 22 -30.92 20.80 3.08
C GLN A 22 -31.83 20.14 4.12
N VAL A 23 -31.27 19.18 4.84
CA VAL A 23 -31.94 18.39 5.88
C VAL A 23 -31.41 18.78 7.24
N THR A 24 -32.28 19.00 8.20
CA THR A 24 -31.90 19.07 9.63
C THR A 24 -32.29 17.77 10.30
N LEU A 25 -31.28 17.00 10.62
CA LEU A 25 -31.37 15.70 11.28
C LEU A 25 -31.19 15.86 12.78
N LYS A 26 -32.08 15.24 13.56
CA LYS A 26 -31.89 15.00 15.00
C LYS A 26 -31.74 13.50 15.18
N PRO A 27 -30.52 12.99 15.48
CA PRO A 27 -30.31 11.56 15.65
C PRO A 27 -31.23 10.99 16.72
N LYS A 28 -31.79 9.82 16.46
CA LYS A 28 -32.65 9.08 17.38
C LYS A 28 -32.00 7.83 17.91
N SER A 29 -31.04 7.27 17.15
CA SER A 29 -30.35 6.02 17.47
C SER A 29 -29.02 6.32 18.11
N TRP A 30 -28.97 6.21 19.43
CA TRP A 30 -27.77 6.45 20.23
C TRP A 30 -27.27 5.17 20.88
N LEU A 31 -25.97 5.05 21.03
CA LEU A 31 -25.31 4.13 21.94
C LEU A 31 -24.76 4.92 23.12
N ILE A 32 -25.16 4.56 24.35
CA ILE A 32 -24.77 5.26 25.57
C ILE A 32 -24.02 4.27 26.47
N SER A 33 -22.86 4.69 27.00
CA SER A 33 -22.08 3.92 27.95
C SER A 33 -22.77 3.88 29.34
N LYS A 34 -22.28 3.04 30.22
CA LYS A 34 -22.57 3.22 31.65
C LYS A 34 -22.14 4.62 32.13
N THR A 35 -22.76 5.13 33.18
CA THR A 35 -22.31 6.32 33.87
C THR A 35 -21.23 5.96 34.90
N PHE A 36 -20.17 6.76 34.97
CA PHE A 36 -19.02 6.58 35.85
C PHE A 36 -18.96 7.72 36.85
N PRO A 37 -18.76 7.47 38.16
CA PRO A 37 -18.55 8.52 39.11
C PRO A 37 -17.20 9.21 38.83
N SER A 38 -17.20 10.55 38.95
CA SER A 38 -15.97 11.35 38.88
C SER A 38 -15.80 12.05 40.22
N ALA A 39 -14.86 11.55 41.01
CA ALA A 39 -14.48 12.20 42.27
C ALA A 39 -13.61 13.42 41.99
N SER A 40 -13.80 14.46 42.81
CA SER A 40 -12.85 15.55 42.85
C SER A 40 -11.54 15.09 43.53
N PRO A 41 -10.39 15.54 43.06
CA PRO A 41 -9.12 15.27 43.73
C PRO A 41 -9.04 15.98 45.08
N ALA A 42 -8.14 15.50 45.95
CA ALA A 42 -7.83 16.23 47.18
C ALA A 42 -7.36 17.65 46.86
N PHE A 43 -7.79 18.60 47.65
CA PHE A 43 -7.45 20.02 47.51
C PHE A 43 -8.02 20.72 46.26
N ASP A 44 -9.10 20.21 45.69
CA ASP A 44 -9.77 20.75 44.46
C ASP A 44 -10.24 22.23 44.65
N THR A 45 -10.42 22.68 45.88
CA THR A 45 -10.78 24.06 46.21
C THR A 45 -9.59 25.03 46.20
N LEU A 46 -8.38 24.52 46.28
CA LEU A 46 -7.16 25.32 46.27
C LEU A 46 -6.76 25.68 44.82
N LYS A 47 -5.97 26.74 44.71
CA LYS A 47 -5.37 27.14 43.45
C LYS A 47 -4.01 26.44 43.28
N ASN A 48 -3.70 26.05 42.03
CA ASN A 48 -2.38 25.55 41.65
C ASN A 48 -1.35 26.72 41.55
N ASN A 49 -0.11 26.39 41.19
CA ASN A 49 0.98 27.37 41.04
C ASN A 49 0.72 28.44 39.96
N ASN A 50 -0.20 28.14 39.01
CA ASN A 50 -0.63 29.09 37.96
C ASN A 50 -1.84 29.94 38.42
N GLY A 51 -2.30 29.80 39.66
CA GLY A 51 -3.48 30.52 40.19
C GLY A 51 -4.82 29.93 39.73
N GLU A 52 -4.86 28.73 39.15
CA GLU A 52 -6.05 28.07 38.61
C GLU A 52 -6.67 27.13 39.68
N ARG A 53 -8.00 27.06 39.72
CA ARG A 53 -8.73 26.05 40.50
C ARG A 53 -8.96 24.81 39.66
N PHE A 54 -9.08 23.64 40.30
CA PHE A 54 -9.43 22.42 39.64
C PHE A 54 -10.73 22.58 38.83
N ASN A 55 -10.70 22.15 37.57
CA ASN A 55 -11.88 22.12 36.73
C ASN A 55 -12.43 20.68 36.64
N PRO A 56 -13.60 20.38 37.25
CA PRO A 56 -14.16 19.03 37.23
C PRO A 56 -14.46 18.49 35.82
N VAL A 57 -14.62 19.38 34.84
CA VAL A 57 -14.87 18.99 33.45
C VAL A 57 -13.63 18.42 32.78
N SER A 58 -12.42 18.70 33.28
CA SER A 58 -11.18 18.12 32.79
C SER A 58 -11.15 16.59 32.87
N ALA A 59 -11.99 15.98 33.72
CA ALA A 59 -12.16 14.53 33.77
C ALA A 59 -12.61 13.92 32.42
N LEU A 60 -13.23 14.70 31.53
CA LEU A 60 -13.59 14.26 30.17
C LEU A 60 -12.38 13.95 29.30
N ASP A 61 -11.21 14.54 29.59
CA ASP A 61 -9.99 14.29 28.84
C ASP A 61 -9.44 12.88 29.06
N TYR A 62 -9.69 12.31 30.21
CA TYR A 62 -9.24 10.97 30.58
C TYR A 62 -10.19 9.86 30.11
N LEU A 63 -11.39 10.18 29.63
CA LEU A 63 -12.27 9.18 29.02
C LEU A 63 -11.73 8.77 27.66
N PRO A 64 -11.64 7.46 27.37
CA PRO A 64 -11.26 7.02 26.03
C PRO A 64 -12.32 7.37 24.98
N LEU A 65 -11.91 7.44 23.72
CA LEU A 65 -12.83 7.49 22.58
C LEU A 65 -13.11 6.06 22.09
N PRO A 66 -14.37 5.71 21.78
CA PRO A 66 -14.69 4.42 21.23
C PRO A 66 -14.13 4.29 19.81
N GLN A 67 -13.47 3.19 19.52
CA GLN A 67 -13.07 2.85 18.16
C GLN A 67 -14.25 2.24 17.38
N LYS A 68 -14.27 2.37 16.06
CA LYS A 68 -15.33 1.81 15.19
C LYS A 68 -15.59 0.34 15.47
N LYS A 69 -14.53 -0.48 15.64
CA LYS A 69 -14.61 -1.90 15.98
C LYS A 69 -15.27 -2.22 17.34
N GLN A 70 -15.42 -1.23 18.21
CA GLN A 70 -16.04 -1.39 19.53
C GLN A 70 -17.54 -1.06 19.52
N LEU A 71 -18.08 -0.70 18.38
CA LEU A 71 -19.48 -0.31 18.19
C LEU A 71 -20.17 -1.29 17.22
N PRO A 72 -21.16 -2.06 17.65
CA PRO A 72 -21.83 -2.12 18.96
C PRO A 72 -21.35 -3.25 19.89
N SER A 73 -20.09 -3.66 19.82
CA SER A 73 -19.60 -4.84 20.53
C SER A 73 -19.85 -4.78 22.04
N THR A 74 -20.70 -5.68 22.54
CA THR A 74 -20.95 -5.90 23.95
C THR A 74 -19.94 -6.88 24.58
N THR A 75 -18.98 -7.41 23.82
CA THR A 75 -18.19 -8.59 24.20
C THR A 75 -16.78 -8.27 24.70
N ASN A 76 -16.33 -7.04 24.68
CA ASN A 76 -14.99 -6.71 25.17
C ASN A 76 -14.99 -6.56 26.70
N GLN A 77 -14.89 -7.69 27.40
CA GLN A 77 -14.97 -7.80 28.86
C GLN A 77 -13.85 -7.06 29.63
N ARG A 78 -12.83 -6.55 28.94
CA ARG A 78 -11.72 -5.82 29.60
C ARG A 78 -11.98 -4.33 29.81
N ASN A 79 -12.96 -3.75 29.13
CA ASN A 79 -13.26 -2.32 29.24
C ASN A 79 -14.74 -2.11 29.58
N GLU A 80 -15.08 -2.06 30.86
CA GLU A 80 -16.45 -1.81 31.35
C GLU A 80 -17.05 -0.49 30.82
N ILE A 81 -16.20 0.43 30.36
CA ILE A 81 -16.59 1.74 29.82
C ILE A 81 -17.46 1.57 28.56
N PHE A 82 -17.15 0.61 27.71
CA PHE A 82 -17.85 0.39 26.43
C PHE A 82 -18.97 -0.63 26.50
N GLN A 83 -19.64 -0.80 27.65
CA GLN A 83 -20.90 -1.52 27.74
C GLN A 83 -22.04 -0.61 27.27
N TRP A 84 -22.39 -0.77 26.00
CA TRP A 84 -23.35 0.09 25.32
C TRP A 84 -24.79 -0.29 25.62
N LYS A 85 -25.64 0.75 25.79
CA LYS A 85 -27.10 0.63 25.77
C LYS A 85 -27.64 1.44 24.61
N SER A 86 -28.56 0.85 23.86
CA SER A 86 -29.31 1.59 22.84
C SER A 86 -30.28 2.57 23.51
N TYR A 87 -30.33 3.79 22.96
CA TYR A 87 -31.24 4.83 23.40
C TYR A 87 -31.89 5.47 22.17
N ASN A 88 -33.21 5.44 22.11
CA ASN A 88 -33.98 5.81 20.93
C ASN A 88 -34.82 7.07 21.18
N ASP A 89 -34.16 8.23 21.24
CA ASP A 89 -34.80 9.53 21.35
C ASP A 89 -33.91 10.63 20.76
N THR A 90 -34.51 11.71 20.29
CA THR A 90 -33.81 12.91 19.77
C THR A 90 -33.14 13.75 20.87
N THR A 91 -33.48 13.51 22.11
CA THR A 91 -32.93 14.22 23.28
C THR A 91 -32.44 13.20 24.29
N LEU A 92 -31.14 13.22 24.54
CA LEU A 92 -30.53 12.40 25.56
C LEU A 92 -30.93 12.98 26.98
N THR A 93 -31.56 12.16 27.80
CA THR A 93 -31.87 12.48 29.18
C THR A 93 -31.17 11.51 30.11
N PHE A 94 -30.65 12.02 31.21
CA PHE A 94 -29.85 11.24 32.16
C PHE A 94 -30.46 11.32 33.56
N SER A 95 -30.20 10.31 34.35
CA SER A 95 -30.55 10.34 35.79
C SER A 95 -29.67 11.34 36.52
N LYS A 96 -30.23 12.05 37.48
CA LYS A 96 -29.43 12.88 38.39
C LYS A 96 -28.47 12.02 39.20
N PRO A 97 -27.22 12.48 39.39
CA PRO A 97 -26.28 11.79 40.24
C PRO A 97 -26.83 11.59 41.68
N LYS A 98 -26.67 10.36 42.19
CA LYS A 98 -26.95 10.07 43.61
C LYS A 98 -25.69 10.35 44.39
N GLY A 99 -25.73 11.40 45.27
CA GLY A 99 -24.60 11.78 46.10
C GLY A 99 -23.85 13.02 45.62
N LYS A 100 -22.63 13.22 46.12
CA LYS A 100 -21.82 14.44 45.89
C LYS A 100 -20.86 14.35 44.70
N GLN A 101 -20.82 13.22 43.99
CA GLN A 101 -19.89 13.01 42.86
C GLN A 101 -20.57 13.35 41.55
N ASN A 102 -19.83 14.00 40.66
CA ASN A 102 -20.22 14.16 39.29
C ASN A 102 -20.25 12.81 38.57
N GLN A 103 -20.97 12.70 37.46
CA GLN A 103 -20.99 11.50 36.66
C GLN A 103 -20.50 11.82 35.23
N LEU A 104 -19.79 10.88 34.66
CA LEU A 104 -19.32 10.92 33.25
C LEU A 104 -20.05 9.87 32.43
N VAL A 105 -20.34 10.20 31.19
CA VAL A 105 -20.99 9.29 30.26
C VAL A 105 -20.50 9.57 28.83
N ILE A 106 -20.44 8.53 28.01
CA ILE A 106 -20.13 8.64 26.56
C ILE A 106 -21.41 8.31 25.80
N ALA A 107 -21.77 9.14 24.82
CA ALA A 107 -22.86 8.87 23.91
C ALA A 107 -22.38 8.98 22.46
N THR A 108 -22.77 8.04 21.61
CA THR A 108 -22.40 8.04 20.19
C THR A 108 -23.61 7.92 19.31
N CYS A 109 -23.58 8.60 18.16
CA CYS A 109 -24.52 8.39 17.06
C CYS A 109 -23.77 8.43 15.74
N ARG A 110 -24.38 7.88 14.70
CA ARG A 110 -23.78 7.78 13.40
C ARG A 110 -24.67 8.42 12.33
N ILE A 111 -24.05 9.25 11.50
CA ILE A 111 -24.73 9.92 10.38
C ILE A 111 -24.00 9.56 9.11
N TYR A 112 -24.75 9.21 8.05
CA TYR A 112 -24.24 8.92 6.73
C TYR A 112 -24.47 10.11 5.82
N ALA A 113 -23.40 10.55 5.13
CA ALA A 113 -23.47 11.53 4.06
C ALA A 113 -23.42 10.81 2.70
N ASN A 114 -24.41 11.06 1.83
CA ASN A 114 -24.46 10.43 0.50
C ASN A 114 -23.48 11.07 -0.50
N GLN A 115 -23.03 12.29 -0.22
CA GLN A 115 -22.09 13.08 -1.01
C GLN A 115 -21.34 14.05 -0.09
N PHE A 116 -20.40 14.82 -0.62
CA PHE A 116 -19.79 15.91 0.14
C PHE A 116 -20.86 16.88 0.64
N SER A 117 -20.76 17.27 1.90
CA SER A 117 -21.71 18.18 2.55
C SER A 117 -21.04 19.05 3.60
N LYS A 118 -21.29 20.34 3.56
CA LYS A 118 -21.02 21.24 4.69
C LYS A 118 -22.13 21.06 5.70
N VAL A 119 -21.77 20.63 6.89
CA VAL A 119 -22.73 20.27 7.94
C VAL A 119 -22.54 21.17 9.14
N ASN A 120 -23.60 21.85 9.53
CA ASN A 120 -23.65 22.59 10.79
C ASN A 120 -24.18 21.68 11.89
N ILE A 121 -23.36 21.42 12.91
CA ILE A 121 -23.71 20.64 14.09
C ILE A 121 -24.03 21.61 15.22
N LYS A 122 -25.25 21.49 15.76
CA LYS A 122 -25.74 22.31 16.86
C LYS A 122 -26.06 21.44 18.07
N ILE A 123 -25.48 21.77 19.21
CA ILE A 123 -25.73 21.12 20.50
C ILE A 123 -26.42 22.12 21.42
N LYS A 124 -27.54 21.68 22.03
CA LYS A 124 -28.21 22.39 23.10
C LYS A 124 -28.22 21.51 24.37
N THR A 125 -27.83 22.05 25.50
CA THR A 125 -27.69 21.23 26.74
C THR A 125 -27.61 22.11 28.01
N ASN A 126 -27.87 21.49 29.14
CA ASN A 126 -27.56 22.03 30.46
C ASN A 126 -26.34 21.35 31.12
N LEU A 127 -25.52 20.65 30.31
CA LEU A 127 -24.36 19.84 30.70
C LEU A 127 -23.06 20.37 30.11
N ALA A 128 -21.92 20.01 30.71
CA ALA A 128 -20.62 20.17 30.07
C ALA A 128 -20.35 18.96 29.16
N PHE A 129 -19.72 19.22 28.01
CA PHE A 129 -19.45 18.18 27.04
C PHE A 129 -18.23 18.50 26.17
N LYS A 130 -17.68 17.44 25.57
CA LYS A 130 -16.75 17.49 24.41
C LYS A 130 -17.32 16.67 23.27
N LEU A 131 -17.43 17.26 22.08
CA LEU A 131 -17.88 16.58 20.87
C LEU A 131 -16.69 16.22 19.98
N PHE A 132 -16.69 15.00 19.52
CA PHE A 132 -15.69 14.47 18.56
C PHE A 132 -16.39 13.91 17.33
N GLU A 133 -15.74 14.05 16.18
CA GLU A 133 -16.03 13.27 15.00
C GLU A 133 -14.89 12.26 14.80
N ASN A 134 -15.20 10.97 14.83
CA ASN A 134 -14.19 9.94 14.97
C ASN A 134 -13.25 10.28 16.15
N ASN A 135 -11.96 10.58 15.90
CA ASN A 135 -11.01 10.98 16.95
C ASN A 135 -10.72 12.49 16.99
N LYS A 136 -11.31 13.27 16.07
CA LYS A 136 -11.08 14.71 15.95
C LYS A 136 -12.03 15.49 16.86
N SER A 137 -11.49 16.31 17.75
CA SER A 137 -12.30 17.24 18.57
C SER A 137 -12.93 18.33 17.70
N LEU A 138 -14.24 18.53 17.84
CA LEU A 138 -14.98 19.52 17.07
C LEU A 138 -15.33 20.76 17.89
N THR A 139 -15.96 20.57 19.06
CA THR A 139 -16.36 21.67 19.95
C THR A 139 -16.55 21.16 21.38
N ALA A 140 -16.48 22.05 22.34
CA ALA A 140 -16.62 21.71 23.74
C ALA A 140 -17.31 22.81 24.55
N SER A 141 -17.89 22.42 25.70
CA SER A 141 -18.20 23.30 26.83
C SER A 141 -17.35 22.87 28.01
N GLU A 142 -16.29 23.61 28.29
CA GLU A 142 -15.30 23.27 29.30
C GLU A 142 -15.66 23.70 30.73
N LYS A 143 -16.88 24.22 30.93
CA LYS A 143 -17.41 24.62 32.23
C LYS A 143 -18.84 24.15 32.38
N PHE A 144 -19.25 23.79 33.61
CA PHE A 144 -20.66 23.54 33.85
C PHE A 144 -21.48 24.82 33.63
N PRO A 145 -22.62 24.73 32.94
CA PRO A 145 -23.50 25.86 32.72
C PRO A 145 -24.04 26.41 34.07
N ASN A 146 -23.90 27.71 34.30
CA ASN A 146 -24.46 28.38 35.47
C ASN A 146 -25.98 28.58 35.28
N LYS A 147 -26.79 27.56 35.60
CA LYS A 147 -28.28 27.59 35.58
C LYS A 147 -28.96 28.00 34.26
N LYS A 148 -28.21 28.11 33.14
CA LYS A 148 -28.73 28.43 31.82
C LYS A 148 -28.35 27.33 30.82
N ASN A 149 -29.25 27.03 29.88
CA ASN A 149 -28.93 26.16 28.75
C ASN A 149 -27.87 26.82 27.87
N ILE A 150 -26.94 26.06 27.40
CA ILE A 150 -25.94 26.48 26.44
C ILE A 150 -26.27 25.96 25.04
N THR A 151 -25.91 26.74 24.05
CA THR A 151 -25.92 26.32 22.65
C THR A 151 -24.52 26.47 22.09
N LYS A 152 -24.02 25.41 21.44
CA LYS A 152 -22.77 25.43 20.70
C LYS A 152 -23.04 24.97 19.28
N GLU A 153 -22.38 25.63 18.32
CA GLU A 153 -22.47 25.31 16.89
C GLU A 153 -21.08 25.15 16.34
N THR A 154 -20.90 24.24 15.41
CA THR A 154 -19.65 24.01 14.67
C THR A 154 -19.96 23.54 13.28
N GLU A 155 -19.19 24.01 12.30
CA GLU A 155 -19.29 23.57 10.90
C GLU A 155 -18.19 22.55 10.60
N VAL A 156 -18.55 21.51 9.86
CA VAL A 156 -17.67 20.44 9.42
C VAL A 156 -17.90 20.09 7.97
N ASP A 157 -16.85 19.69 7.29
CA ASP A 157 -16.92 19.20 5.90
C ASP A 157 -16.94 17.68 5.92
N TRP A 158 -18.06 17.08 5.54
CA TRP A 158 -18.25 15.64 5.44
C TRP A 158 -18.15 15.17 4.00
N ILE A 159 -17.27 14.21 3.76
CA ILE A 159 -17.24 13.45 2.51
C ILE A 159 -18.32 12.38 2.53
N ARG A 160 -18.59 11.74 1.40
CA ARG A 160 -19.48 10.55 1.37
C ARG A 160 -18.94 9.47 2.32
N GLY A 161 -19.83 8.94 3.15
CA GLY A 161 -19.48 7.89 4.12
C GLY A 161 -20.12 8.05 5.47
N ASP A 162 -19.71 7.21 6.40
CA ASP A 162 -20.19 7.18 7.78
C ASP A 162 -19.37 8.11 8.70
N HIS A 163 -20.07 8.98 9.41
CA HIS A 163 -19.49 9.93 10.38
C HIS A 163 -19.93 9.57 11.80
N LEU A 164 -18.99 9.15 12.64
CA LEU A 164 -19.23 8.82 14.03
C LEU A 164 -19.09 10.07 14.89
N LEU A 165 -20.18 10.52 15.46
CA LEU A 165 -20.19 11.59 16.46
C LEU A 165 -20.16 11.00 17.86
N THR A 166 -19.17 11.40 18.65
CA THR A 166 -18.98 10.97 20.03
C THR A 166 -19.04 12.16 20.96
N LEU A 167 -19.94 12.09 21.92
CA LEU A 167 -20.09 13.05 23.02
C LEU A 167 -19.50 12.44 24.29
N LYS A 168 -18.50 13.08 24.86
CA LYS A 168 -18.10 12.88 26.29
C LYS A 168 -18.84 13.91 27.10
N ILE A 169 -19.62 13.48 28.10
CA ILE A 169 -20.56 14.33 28.84
C ILE A 169 -20.26 14.24 30.34
N ALA A 170 -20.20 15.38 31.00
CA ALA A 170 -20.11 15.48 32.46
C ALA A 170 -21.43 16.00 33.07
N ILE A 171 -21.98 15.25 34.02
CA ILE A 171 -23.24 15.54 34.72
C ILE A 171 -22.88 16.00 36.15
N PRO A 172 -23.12 17.27 36.51
CA PRO A 172 -22.78 17.76 37.81
C PRO A 172 -23.70 17.20 38.90
N SER A 173 -23.16 16.93 40.07
CA SER A 173 -23.90 16.39 41.22
C SER A 173 -24.95 17.34 41.80
N ASN A 174 -24.78 18.64 41.60
CA ASN A 174 -25.62 19.71 42.15
C ASN A 174 -26.64 20.29 41.15
N LEU A 175 -26.96 19.56 40.06
CA LEU A 175 -27.90 20.03 39.05
C LEU A 175 -29.35 19.96 39.56
N ASP A 176 -30.04 21.10 39.58
CA ASP A 176 -31.43 21.20 40.05
C ASP A 176 -32.44 20.63 39.04
N THR A 177 -32.10 20.68 37.75
CA THR A 177 -32.95 20.24 36.63
C THR A 177 -32.60 18.84 36.13
N ILE A 178 -33.45 18.26 35.30
CA ILE A 178 -33.12 16.99 34.62
C ILE A 178 -31.91 17.23 33.70
N PRO A 179 -30.87 16.39 33.78
CA PRO A 179 -29.74 16.45 32.83
C PRO A 179 -30.19 16.09 31.43
N TRP A 180 -29.90 16.92 30.43
CA TRP A 180 -30.28 16.66 29.03
C TRP A 180 -29.30 17.24 28.02
N LEU A 181 -29.29 16.64 26.82
CA LEU A 181 -28.53 17.11 25.66
C LEU A 181 -29.29 16.79 24.39
N SER A 182 -29.39 17.74 23.47
CA SER A 182 -29.93 17.56 22.13
C SER A 182 -28.88 17.97 21.10
N LEU A 183 -28.67 17.10 20.09
CA LEU A 183 -27.79 17.35 18.95
C LEU A 183 -28.66 17.41 17.67
N SER A 184 -28.38 18.37 16.82
CA SER A 184 -28.88 18.40 15.45
C SER A 184 -27.75 18.65 14.44
N ALA A 185 -27.82 18.00 13.30
CA ALA A 185 -26.91 18.19 12.16
C ALA A 185 -27.72 18.69 10.96
N SER A 186 -27.32 19.80 10.37
CA SER A 186 -27.96 20.39 9.19
C SER A 186 -26.99 20.38 8.01
N GLY A 187 -27.34 19.68 6.95
CA GLY A 187 -26.50 19.54 5.76
C GLY A 187 -27.27 18.98 4.58
N ASN A 188 -26.62 18.88 3.43
CA ASN A 188 -27.22 18.35 2.22
C ASN A 188 -27.07 16.82 2.19
N ASN A 189 -28.14 16.10 1.85
CA ASN A 189 -28.13 14.65 1.61
C ASN A 189 -27.54 13.81 2.76
N ILE A 190 -27.78 14.20 4.02
CA ILE A 190 -27.39 13.44 5.20
C ILE A 190 -28.58 12.61 5.72
N LYS A 191 -28.30 11.44 6.26
CA LYS A 191 -29.29 10.56 6.92
C LYS A 191 -28.69 9.91 8.15
N GLU A 192 -29.53 9.53 9.11
CA GLU A 192 -29.13 8.73 10.25
C GLU A 192 -28.74 7.31 9.78
N SER A 193 -27.62 6.79 10.27
CA SER A 193 -27.21 5.41 10.02
C SER A 193 -27.51 4.60 11.28
N ALA A 194 -28.51 3.71 11.19
CA ALA A 194 -28.90 2.79 12.25
C ALA A 194 -28.29 1.39 12.09
N GLU A 195 -27.62 1.13 10.98
CA GLU A 195 -27.04 -0.17 10.64
C GLU A 195 -25.75 -0.41 11.43
N ASN A 196 -25.45 -1.68 11.71
CA ASN A 196 -24.21 -2.06 12.39
C ASN A 196 -23.04 -2.26 11.43
N THR A 197 -23.17 -1.78 10.20
CA THR A 197 -22.19 -1.91 9.13
C THR A 197 -21.58 -0.57 8.77
N TRP A 198 -20.36 -0.59 8.25
CA TRP A 198 -19.59 0.59 7.87
C TRP A 198 -19.29 0.55 6.37
N HIS A 199 -19.34 1.71 5.73
CA HIS A 199 -18.72 1.87 4.42
C HIS A 199 -17.21 2.05 4.61
N MET A 200 -16.45 1.52 3.63
CA MET A 200 -15.00 1.63 3.67
C MET A 200 -14.55 3.08 3.54
N ASP A 201 -13.64 3.51 4.38
CA ASP A 201 -12.99 4.82 4.36
C ASP A 201 -11.46 4.70 4.39
N MET A 202 -10.76 5.82 4.38
CA MET A 202 -9.30 5.83 4.36
C MET A 202 -8.66 5.35 5.67
N GLU A 203 -9.36 5.39 6.79
CA GLU A 203 -8.87 4.78 8.04
C GLU A 203 -8.81 3.26 7.92
N HIS A 204 -9.84 2.64 7.33
CA HIS A 204 -9.81 1.21 7.00
C HIS A 204 -8.64 0.84 6.08
N VAL A 205 -8.28 1.71 5.14
CA VAL A 205 -7.16 1.47 4.21
C VAL A 205 -5.80 1.60 4.90
N LEU A 206 -5.60 2.68 5.67
CA LEU A 206 -4.27 3.07 6.15
C LEU A 206 -3.95 2.61 7.58
N CYS A 207 -4.97 2.33 8.39
CA CYS A 207 -4.80 2.04 9.81
C CYS A 207 -5.18 0.62 10.20
N SER A 208 -5.69 -0.19 9.27
CA SER A 208 -5.95 -1.60 9.56
C SER A 208 -4.65 -2.36 9.83
N PRO A 209 -4.64 -3.23 10.86
CA PRO A 209 -3.46 -4.03 11.14
C PRO A 209 -3.08 -4.93 9.96
N THR A 210 -1.79 -4.99 9.64
CA THR A 210 -1.24 -5.80 8.55
C THR A 210 -0.11 -6.69 9.04
N ILE A 211 0.03 -7.88 8.46
CA ILE A 211 1.16 -8.75 8.74
C ILE A 211 2.36 -8.22 7.97
N SER A 212 3.41 -7.85 8.70
CA SER A 212 4.64 -7.25 8.15
C SER A 212 5.80 -8.22 8.05
N GLY A 213 5.72 -9.38 8.74
CA GLY A 213 6.75 -10.40 8.69
C GLY A 213 6.21 -11.76 9.12
N ILE A 214 6.68 -12.82 8.45
CA ILE A 214 6.35 -14.20 8.79
C ILE A 214 7.53 -15.11 8.44
N GLU A 215 7.88 -15.99 9.38
CA GLU A 215 8.96 -16.96 9.22
C GLU A 215 8.64 -18.24 10.01
N VAL A 216 8.91 -19.41 9.45
CA VAL A 216 8.86 -20.69 10.16
C VAL A 216 10.26 -21.20 10.38
N ASN A 217 10.56 -21.76 11.56
CA ASN A 217 11.87 -22.35 11.83
C ASN A 217 12.12 -23.60 10.96
N SER A 218 13.38 -24.01 10.86
CA SER A 218 13.78 -25.11 9.97
C SER A 218 13.08 -26.45 10.25
N THR A 219 12.65 -26.72 11.49
CA THR A 219 11.96 -27.97 11.89
C THR A 219 10.45 -27.90 11.72
N GLY A 220 9.88 -26.68 11.60
CA GLY A 220 8.44 -26.47 11.48
C GLY A 220 7.69 -26.42 12.82
N ASP A 221 8.37 -26.32 13.96
CA ASP A 221 7.77 -26.34 15.30
C ASP A 221 7.37 -24.95 15.80
N PHE A 222 8.05 -23.91 15.31
CA PHE A 222 7.84 -22.53 15.71
C PHE A 222 7.74 -21.60 14.49
N TYR A 223 7.05 -20.49 14.68
CA TYR A 223 7.03 -19.41 13.70
C TYR A 223 7.10 -18.03 14.36
N ILE A 224 7.69 -17.07 13.66
CA ILE A 224 7.66 -15.64 13.96
C ILE A 224 6.53 -15.02 13.17
N LEU A 225 5.76 -14.15 13.81
CA LEU A 225 4.70 -13.36 13.19
C LEU A 225 4.80 -11.92 13.66
N SER A 226 5.03 -11.01 12.74
CA SER A 226 5.05 -9.57 13.00
C SER A 226 3.81 -8.91 12.43
N THR A 227 3.12 -8.13 13.26
CA THR A 227 1.92 -7.37 12.89
C THR A 227 2.19 -5.89 13.05
N GLN A 228 2.02 -5.13 11.98
CA GLN A 228 2.14 -3.67 11.99
C GLN A 228 0.78 -3.05 12.30
N TYR A 229 0.77 -2.11 13.19
CA TYR A 229 -0.34 -1.25 13.55
C TYR A 229 -0.03 0.19 13.17
N THR A 230 -1.06 0.99 12.90
CA THR A 230 -0.93 2.41 12.59
C THR A 230 -1.93 3.19 13.44
N ASN A 231 -1.44 4.24 14.12
CA ASN A 231 -2.30 5.14 14.87
C ASN A 231 -3.08 6.05 13.90
N PRO A 232 -4.42 6.08 13.93
CA PRO A 232 -5.22 6.90 13.03
C PRO A 232 -5.12 8.42 13.30
N GLU A 233 -4.61 8.84 14.45
CA GLU A 233 -4.49 10.26 14.80
C GLU A 233 -3.27 10.91 14.16
N ASP A 234 -2.13 10.23 14.17
CA ASP A 234 -0.84 10.79 13.72
C ASP A 234 -0.10 9.94 12.68
N GLY A 235 -0.64 8.76 12.35
CA GLY A 235 -0.04 7.83 11.40
C GLY A 235 1.21 7.11 11.90
N LYS A 236 1.53 7.22 13.21
CA LYS A 236 2.67 6.50 13.78
C LYS A 236 2.44 5.01 13.72
N LYS A 237 3.48 4.30 13.35
CA LYS A 237 3.47 2.85 13.21
C LYS A 237 4.22 2.20 14.38
N TRP A 238 3.73 1.03 14.81
CA TRP A 238 4.45 0.14 15.71
C TRP A 238 4.24 -1.30 15.27
N ILE A 239 5.15 -2.17 15.69
CA ILE A 239 5.11 -3.59 15.35
C ILE A 239 4.97 -4.40 16.63
N GLU A 240 4.05 -5.36 16.63
CA GLU A 240 3.99 -6.45 17.59
C GLU A 240 4.53 -7.71 16.93
N THR A 241 5.55 -8.32 17.53
CA THR A 241 6.11 -9.58 17.05
C THR A 241 5.87 -10.69 18.06
N LYS A 242 5.38 -11.82 17.57
CA LYS A 242 5.13 -13.02 18.35
C LYS A 242 5.96 -14.19 17.83
N ILE A 243 6.52 -14.97 18.75
CA ILE A 243 7.06 -16.28 18.44
C ILE A 243 6.06 -17.31 18.97
N CYS A 244 5.52 -18.13 18.08
CA CYS A 244 4.43 -19.05 18.40
C CYS A 244 4.80 -20.48 18.08
N ARG A 245 4.16 -21.43 18.75
CA ARG A 245 4.19 -22.84 18.37
C ARG A 245 3.26 -23.10 17.21
N THR A 246 3.67 -23.95 16.28
CA THR A 246 2.85 -24.29 15.08
C THR A 246 1.67 -25.22 15.39
N ASP A 247 1.79 -26.08 16.40
CA ASP A 247 0.79 -27.08 16.78
C ASP A 247 -0.49 -26.45 17.34
N ASN A 248 -0.34 -25.49 18.25
CA ASN A 248 -1.45 -24.92 19.03
C ASN A 248 -1.60 -23.40 18.91
N ASN A 249 -0.74 -22.74 18.12
CA ASN A 249 -0.77 -21.29 17.89
C ASN A 249 -0.52 -20.44 19.17
N GLN A 250 0.07 -21.03 20.21
CA GLN A 250 0.35 -20.32 21.46
C GLN A 250 1.65 -19.53 21.38
N PRO A 251 1.64 -18.24 21.76
CA PRO A 251 2.86 -17.46 21.82
C PRO A 251 3.74 -17.88 22.99
N ILE A 252 5.03 -18.07 22.75
CA ILE A 252 6.06 -18.26 23.77
C ILE A 252 6.81 -16.97 24.10
N ARG A 253 6.81 -16.03 23.13
CA ARG A 253 7.37 -14.68 23.26
C ARG A 253 6.46 -13.66 22.57
N VAL A 254 6.37 -12.47 23.16
CA VAL A 254 5.66 -11.32 22.57
C VAL A 254 6.49 -10.06 22.77
N TYR A 255 6.82 -9.39 21.69
CA TYR A 255 7.48 -8.08 21.68
C TYR A 255 6.46 -7.05 21.24
N THR A 256 6.16 -6.08 22.09
CA THR A 256 5.22 -4.99 21.79
C THR A 256 5.99 -3.69 21.69
N SER A 257 6.05 -3.09 20.52
CA SER A 257 6.75 -1.83 20.22
C SER A 257 8.30 -1.87 20.32
N ASN A 258 8.87 -2.94 20.82
CA ASN A 258 10.31 -3.14 21.00
C ASN A 258 10.77 -4.48 20.40
N THR A 259 10.34 -4.76 19.17
CA THR A 259 10.88 -5.91 18.44
C THR A 259 12.38 -5.71 18.23
N PRO A 260 13.22 -6.67 18.63
CA PRO A 260 14.65 -6.57 18.38
C PRO A 260 14.96 -6.52 16.88
N ASP A 261 16.00 -5.80 16.51
CA ASP A 261 16.49 -5.79 15.14
C ASP A 261 17.06 -7.17 14.75
N GLU A 262 16.95 -7.54 13.46
CA GLU A 262 17.51 -8.81 12.91
C GLU A 262 16.91 -10.10 13.51
N LEU A 263 15.73 -10.03 14.14
CA LEU A 263 15.11 -11.19 14.78
C LEU A 263 14.78 -12.29 13.75
N ALA A 264 15.40 -13.45 13.88
CA ALA A 264 15.17 -14.64 13.04
C ALA A 264 15.54 -15.94 13.78
N PHE A 265 15.27 -17.09 13.16
CA PHE A 265 15.68 -18.39 13.71
C PHE A 265 17.10 -18.77 13.33
N THR A 266 17.79 -19.49 14.24
CA THR A 266 19.04 -20.19 13.90
C THR A 266 18.76 -21.37 12.95
N PRO A 267 19.74 -21.81 12.14
CA PRO A 267 19.54 -22.88 11.15
C PRO A 267 19.07 -24.22 11.73
N ASP A 268 19.44 -24.54 12.97
CA ASP A 268 18.97 -25.74 13.66
C ASP A 268 17.52 -25.64 14.15
N GLY A 269 16.92 -24.44 14.11
CA GLY A 269 15.55 -24.15 14.53
C GLY A 269 15.32 -24.19 16.03
N LYS A 270 16.37 -24.31 16.86
CA LYS A 270 16.23 -24.41 18.32
C LYS A 270 16.36 -23.08 19.05
N SER A 271 16.93 -22.10 18.39
CA SER A 271 17.17 -20.77 18.94
C SER A 271 16.67 -19.67 18.00
N ILE A 272 16.52 -18.48 18.55
CA ILE A 272 16.40 -17.24 17.79
C ILE A 272 17.70 -16.46 17.95
N PHE A 273 17.97 -15.59 16.99
CA PHE A 273 18.99 -14.58 17.13
C PHE A 273 18.42 -13.20 16.83
N TYR A 274 19.04 -12.18 17.38
CA TYR A 274 18.71 -10.78 17.15
C TYR A 274 19.87 -9.88 17.54
N THR A 275 19.78 -8.61 17.20
CA THR A 275 20.78 -7.65 17.65
C THR A 275 20.22 -6.71 18.72
N GLU A 276 21.07 -6.39 19.69
CA GLU A 276 20.77 -5.46 20.77
C GLU A 276 21.79 -4.31 20.77
N ASN A 277 21.27 -3.08 20.76
CA ASN A 277 22.07 -1.88 20.86
C ASN A 277 22.04 -1.37 22.31
N ASN A 278 23.22 -1.17 22.90
CA ASN A 278 23.35 -0.54 24.20
C ASN A 278 24.53 0.46 24.20
N PRO A 279 24.81 1.21 25.31
CA PRO A 279 25.92 2.15 25.35
C PRO A 279 27.32 1.55 25.08
N GLU A 280 27.49 0.25 25.25
CA GLU A 280 28.75 -0.46 25.05
C GLU A 280 28.97 -0.86 23.59
N GLY A 281 27.92 -0.89 22.77
CA GLY A 281 27.96 -1.26 21.36
C GLY A 281 26.76 -2.08 20.91
N LYS A 282 26.86 -2.63 19.70
CA LYS A 282 25.86 -3.54 19.13
C LYS A 282 26.30 -4.99 19.30
N PHE A 283 25.41 -5.80 19.85
CA PHE A 283 25.66 -7.21 20.18
C PHE A 283 24.75 -8.11 19.37
N LEU A 284 25.26 -9.26 18.97
CA LEU A 284 24.46 -10.39 18.51
C LEU A 284 24.08 -11.22 19.75
N ILE A 285 22.78 -11.46 19.91
CA ILE A 285 22.22 -12.32 20.96
C ILE A 285 21.68 -13.58 20.28
N VAL A 286 22.02 -14.74 20.83
CA VAL A 286 21.43 -16.03 20.46
C VAL A 286 20.68 -16.56 21.68
N GLU A 287 19.36 -16.75 21.57
CA GLU A 287 18.50 -17.19 22.66
C GLU A 287 17.87 -18.54 22.36
N ASN A 288 18.05 -19.51 23.21
CA ASN A 288 17.44 -20.84 23.08
C ASN A 288 15.93 -20.79 23.40
N LEU A 289 15.09 -21.31 22.51
CA LEU A 289 13.62 -21.26 22.62
C LEU A 289 13.03 -22.08 23.77
N SER A 290 13.76 -23.07 24.28
CA SER A 290 13.29 -23.97 25.35
C SER A 290 13.78 -23.54 26.72
N SER A 291 15.08 -23.22 26.86
CA SER A 291 15.71 -22.85 28.11
C SER A 291 15.71 -21.34 28.39
N PHE A 292 15.51 -20.54 27.36
CA PHE A 292 15.63 -19.07 27.38
C PHE A 292 17.04 -18.57 27.77
N GLN A 293 18.04 -19.43 27.69
CA GLN A 293 19.44 -19.03 27.89
C GLN A 293 19.89 -18.21 26.69
N GLN A 294 20.66 -17.17 26.98
CA GLN A 294 21.21 -16.25 25.98
C GLN A 294 22.71 -16.35 25.94
N GLU A 295 23.25 -16.36 24.73
CA GLU A 295 24.67 -16.15 24.44
C GLU A 295 24.82 -14.78 23.78
N ARG A 296 25.90 -14.05 24.13
CA ARG A 296 26.15 -12.68 23.68
C ARG A 296 27.49 -12.59 22.98
N TYR A 297 27.49 -12.01 21.79
CA TYR A 297 28.66 -11.84 20.96
C TYR A 297 28.84 -10.35 20.59
N GLU A 298 30.11 -9.89 20.65
CA GLU A 298 30.51 -8.49 20.51
C GLU A 298 30.95 -8.14 19.07
N GLY A 299 31.07 -6.82 18.77
CA GLY A 299 31.71 -6.33 17.55
C GLY A 299 30.79 -6.17 16.35
N PHE A 300 29.48 -6.11 16.54
CA PHE A 300 28.49 -6.00 15.46
C PHE A 300 28.07 -4.56 15.13
N ASP A 301 28.78 -3.53 15.61
CA ASP A 301 28.40 -2.11 15.47
C ASP A 301 28.09 -1.68 14.03
N GLN A 302 28.83 -2.20 13.06
CA GLN A 302 28.64 -1.90 11.63
C GLN A 302 27.91 -3.01 10.87
N ALA A 303 27.58 -4.10 11.55
CA ALA A 303 26.95 -5.27 10.93
C ALA A 303 25.43 -5.10 10.81
N TYR A 304 24.88 -5.51 9.67
CA TYR A 304 23.45 -5.59 9.45
C TYR A 304 23.13 -6.74 8.48
N ASN A 305 21.87 -7.16 8.44
CA ASN A 305 21.36 -8.23 7.59
C ASN A 305 22.17 -9.54 7.80
N LEU A 306 22.09 -10.05 9.04
CA LEU A 306 22.85 -11.18 9.52
C LEU A 306 22.27 -12.51 8.99
N ARG A 307 23.16 -13.41 8.55
CA ARG A 307 22.77 -14.74 8.09
C ARG A 307 23.76 -15.80 8.62
N PHE A 308 23.25 -16.75 9.36
CA PHE A 308 24.05 -17.89 9.83
C PHE A 308 24.41 -18.83 8.69
N THR A 309 25.61 -19.45 8.75
CA THR A 309 25.91 -20.63 7.94
C THR A 309 25.03 -21.80 8.39
N PRO A 310 24.68 -22.76 7.49
CA PRO A 310 23.80 -23.88 7.84
C PRO A 310 24.23 -24.72 9.04
N ASP A 311 25.55 -24.85 9.28
CA ASP A 311 26.14 -25.54 10.46
C ASP A 311 26.10 -24.68 11.74
N GLY A 312 25.72 -23.43 11.65
CA GLY A 312 25.66 -22.49 12.77
C GLY A 312 27.04 -21.99 13.27
N SER A 313 28.11 -22.27 12.57
CA SER A 313 29.48 -21.93 13.04
C SER A 313 29.85 -20.48 12.74
N HIS A 314 29.30 -19.89 11.70
CA HIS A 314 29.60 -18.52 11.29
C HIS A 314 28.32 -17.69 11.08
N VAL A 315 28.47 -16.38 11.23
CA VAL A 315 27.46 -15.39 10.81
C VAL A 315 28.07 -14.55 9.71
N ILE A 316 27.40 -14.55 8.53
CA ILE A 316 27.75 -13.67 7.42
C ILE A 316 26.88 -12.40 7.57
N TYR A 317 27.48 -11.23 7.38
CA TYR A 317 26.79 -9.95 7.55
C TYR A 317 27.28 -8.91 6.55
N TYR A 318 26.48 -7.87 6.37
CA TYR A 318 26.83 -6.73 5.54
C TYR A 318 27.48 -5.62 6.35
N ILE A 319 28.36 -4.88 5.67
CA ILE A 319 29.04 -3.70 6.22
C ILE A 319 28.90 -2.56 5.22
N ASN A 320 28.32 -1.45 5.64
CA ASN A 320 28.23 -0.25 4.82
C ASN A 320 29.42 0.69 5.12
N ILE A 321 30.14 1.05 4.07
CA ILE A 321 31.18 2.07 4.13
C ILE A 321 30.71 3.29 3.37
N ASN A 322 30.56 4.40 4.07
CA ASN A 322 30.18 5.66 3.47
C ASN A 322 31.27 6.16 2.53
N GLY A 323 30.85 6.53 1.33
CA GLY A 323 31.74 7.11 0.33
C GLY A 323 32.12 8.55 0.64
N PRO A 324 33.05 9.12 -0.14
CA PRO A 324 33.49 10.51 0.02
C PRO A 324 32.30 11.47 -0.20
N LYS A 325 32.21 12.47 0.67
CA LYS A 325 31.21 13.56 0.54
C LYS A 325 31.75 14.65 -0.38
N ASP A 326 30.83 15.32 -1.09
CA ASP A 326 31.17 16.53 -1.83
C ASP A 326 31.57 17.64 -0.85
N GLN A 327 32.58 18.43 -1.24
CA GLN A 327 33.07 19.55 -0.44
C GLN A 327 32.34 20.84 -0.85
N GLU A 328 32.04 21.68 0.13
CA GLU A 328 31.49 23.03 -0.06
C GLU A 328 30.20 23.10 -0.88
N GLY A 329 29.40 22.02 -0.92
CA GLY A 329 28.12 21.98 -1.64
C GLY A 329 28.26 21.90 -3.17
N VAL A 330 29.46 21.71 -3.71
CA VAL A 330 29.72 21.54 -5.15
C VAL A 330 29.81 20.05 -5.47
N LYS A 331 28.88 19.57 -6.32
CA LYS A 331 28.84 18.15 -6.75
C LYS A 331 29.52 17.96 -8.10
N ARG A 332 30.41 16.99 -8.18
CA ARG A 332 30.99 16.54 -9.44
C ARG A 332 30.42 15.19 -9.85
N PHE A 333 29.76 15.15 -10.99
CA PHE A 333 29.26 13.91 -11.59
C PHE A 333 30.31 13.34 -12.56
N LYS A 334 30.79 12.13 -12.30
CA LYS A 334 31.63 11.32 -13.21
C LYS A 334 30.80 10.22 -13.87
N ASN A 335 29.89 9.65 -13.11
CA ASN A 335 29.00 8.57 -13.51
C ASN A 335 27.56 9.08 -13.49
N MET A 336 26.69 8.47 -14.25
CA MET A 336 25.27 8.84 -14.28
C MET A 336 24.60 8.65 -12.90
N ARG A 337 25.01 7.62 -12.14
CA ARG A 337 24.51 7.35 -10.78
C ARG A 337 25.06 8.25 -9.69
N ASP A 338 26.05 9.10 -9.95
CA ASP A 338 26.51 10.13 -8.97
C ASP A 338 25.37 11.10 -8.56
N ARG A 339 24.26 11.11 -9.28
CA ARG A 339 23.02 11.81 -8.90
C ARG A 339 22.36 11.23 -7.66
N GLU A 340 22.51 9.90 -7.42
CA GLU A 340 21.95 9.18 -6.27
C GLU A 340 22.79 9.48 -5.03
N PRO A 341 22.20 9.96 -3.91
CA PRO A 341 22.95 10.34 -2.71
C PRO A 341 23.80 9.22 -2.10
N TRP A 342 23.39 7.98 -2.32
CA TRP A 342 24.02 6.76 -1.77
C TRP A 342 25.00 6.09 -2.73
N TYR A 343 25.14 6.52 -3.97
CA TYR A 343 25.89 5.83 -5.02
C TYR A 343 27.39 5.61 -4.64
N ARG A 344 27.98 6.55 -3.89
CA ARG A 344 29.38 6.43 -3.46
C ARG A 344 29.60 5.51 -2.28
N ASN A 345 28.53 5.12 -1.56
CA ASN A 345 28.61 4.15 -0.48
C ASN A 345 28.96 2.76 -1.05
N ARG A 346 29.64 1.94 -0.26
CA ARG A 346 29.95 0.57 -0.65
C ARG A 346 29.49 -0.39 0.42
N VAL A 347 28.91 -1.47 -0.03
CA VAL A 347 28.44 -2.56 0.80
C VAL A 347 29.37 -3.75 0.58
N TYR A 348 29.89 -4.29 1.67
CA TYR A 348 30.77 -5.43 1.68
C TYR A 348 30.25 -6.53 2.59
N LEU A 349 30.78 -7.76 2.41
CA LEU A 349 30.49 -8.89 3.27
C LEU A 349 31.57 -9.06 4.32
N GLY A 350 31.15 -9.41 5.54
CA GLY A 350 32.00 -9.88 6.63
C GLY A 350 31.47 -11.20 7.17
N SER A 351 32.28 -11.91 7.91
CA SER A 351 31.90 -13.09 8.70
C SER A 351 32.36 -12.95 10.14
N TYR A 352 31.63 -13.62 11.02
CA TYR A 352 32.00 -13.80 12.42
C TYR A 352 31.97 -15.28 12.75
N ASN A 353 33.07 -15.80 13.27
CA ASN A 353 33.17 -17.18 13.73
C ASN A 353 32.76 -17.28 15.19
N LEU A 354 31.65 -17.97 15.49
CA LEU A 354 31.08 -18.05 16.84
C LEU A 354 32.00 -18.82 17.82
N ASN A 355 32.81 -19.75 17.32
CA ASN A 355 33.69 -20.55 18.18
C ASN A 355 34.95 -19.77 18.60
N SER A 356 35.54 -19.01 17.68
CA SER A 356 36.78 -18.24 17.94
C SER A 356 36.55 -16.80 18.36
N GLY A 357 35.36 -16.24 18.12
CA GLY A 357 35.08 -14.81 18.34
C GLY A 357 35.73 -13.90 17.28
N GLN A 358 36.17 -14.44 16.16
CA GLN A 358 36.95 -13.69 15.17
C GLN A 358 36.04 -13.12 14.06
N HIS A 359 36.18 -11.81 13.81
CA HIS A 359 35.61 -11.14 12.64
C HIS A 359 36.60 -11.23 11.46
N GLN A 360 36.05 -11.52 10.26
CA GLN A 360 36.81 -11.57 9.02
C GLN A 360 36.08 -10.75 7.92
N ARG A 361 36.79 -9.85 7.25
CA ARG A 361 36.30 -9.20 6.05
C ARG A 361 36.37 -10.18 4.87
N LEU A 362 35.22 -10.44 4.21
CA LEU A 362 35.14 -11.39 3.09
C LEU A 362 35.33 -10.73 1.73
N THR A 363 34.82 -9.50 1.56
CA THR A 363 34.87 -8.80 0.27
C THR A 363 35.39 -7.38 0.42
N TRP A 364 35.97 -6.85 -0.67
CA TRP A 364 36.48 -5.50 -0.78
C TRP A 364 36.52 -5.09 -2.27
N GLY A 365 36.72 -3.81 -2.57
CA GLY A 365 36.89 -3.33 -3.95
C GLY A 365 35.98 -2.17 -4.33
N PRO A 366 35.92 -1.82 -5.61
CA PRO A 366 35.16 -0.64 -6.08
C PRO A 366 33.66 -0.85 -6.15
N GLY A 367 33.17 -2.09 -6.22
CA GLY A 367 31.75 -2.46 -6.35
C GLY A 367 31.10 -2.85 -5.03
N ASN A 368 29.77 -2.75 -4.98
CA ASN A 368 28.98 -3.38 -3.93
C ASN A 368 29.00 -4.90 -4.09
N THR A 369 28.94 -5.62 -2.97
CA THR A 369 28.81 -7.06 -2.94
C THR A 369 27.55 -7.50 -2.23
N TYR A 370 26.81 -8.44 -2.84
CA TYR A 370 25.52 -8.91 -2.33
C TYR A 370 25.56 -10.44 -2.20
N LEU A 371 25.39 -10.93 -0.97
CA LEU A 371 25.26 -12.36 -0.68
C LEU A 371 24.04 -12.91 -1.42
N GLN A 372 24.23 -13.96 -2.17
CA GLN A 372 23.16 -14.69 -2.84
C GLN A 372 22.75 -15.90 -1.99
N ASP A 373 23.68 -16.80 -1.71
CA ASP A 373 23.43 -17.97 -0.88
C ASP A 373 24.70 -18.54 -0.26
N ILE A 374 24.51 -19.51 0.63
CA ILE A 374 25.57 -20.24 1.33
C ILE A 374 25.36 -21.73 1.06
N THR A 375 26.43 -22.49 0.72
CA THR A 375 26.36 -23.94 0.57
C THR A 375 25.95 -24.64 1.86
N HIS A 376 25.25 -25.76 1.75
CA HIS A 376 24.74 -26.51 2.91
C HIS A 376 25.84 -27.14 3.72
N ASP A 377 27.01 -27.40 3.09
CA ASP A 377 28.25 -27.81 3.78
C ASP A 377 28.95 -26.65 4.53
N SER A 378 28.41 -25.43 4.44
CA SER A 378 28.93 -24.20 5.07
C SER A 378 30.33 -23.78 4.63
N GLN A 379 30.87 -24.33 3.52
CA GLN A 379 32.20 -24.06 3.05
C GLN A 379 32.30 -22.90 2.06
N THR A 380 31.24 -22.62 1.34
CA THR A 380 31.24 -21.65 0.22
C THR A 380 30.06 -20.70 0.29
N ILE A 381 30.29 -19.43 0.01
CA ILE A 381 29.24 -18.45 -0.26
C ILE A 381 29.22 -18.10 -1.72
N PHE A 382 28.03 -17.82 -2.24
CA PHE A 382 27.82 -17.20 -3.54
C PHE A 382 27.44 -15.74 -3.36
N PHE A 383 28.08 -14.83 -4.08
CA PHE A 383 27.77 -13.42 -4.03
C PHE A 383 27.91 -12.77 -5.41
N THR A 384 27.21 -11.67 -5.61
CA THR A 384 27.31 -10.86 -6.83
C THR A 384 28.00 -9.53 -6.54
N THR A 385 28.69 -9.01 -7.58
CA THR A 385 29.20 -7.64 -7.58
C THR A 385 28.81 -6.96 -8.90
N GLY A 386 28.33 -5.72 -8.81
CA GLY A 386 27.89 -4.94 -9.97
C GLY A 386 29.04 -4.16 -10.59
N GLN A 387 29.03 -4.06 -11.91
CA GLN A 387 29.90 -3.18 -12.70
C GLN A 387 29.04 -2.36 -13.66
N GLU A 388 29.45 -1.11 -13.88
CA GLU A 388 28.86 -0.25 -14.89
C GLU A 388 29.76 -0.21 -16.12
N ASP A 389 29.17 -0.52 -17.29
CA ASP A 389 29.82 -0.42 -18.57
C ASP A 389 28.88 0.28 -19.58
N TYR A 390 29.05 1.57 -19.70
CA TYR A 390 28.21 2.42 -20.59
C TYR A 390 28.44 2.13 -22.08
N SER A 391 29.41 1.29 -22.44
CA SER A 391 29.62 0.85 -23.82
C SER A 391 28.74 -0.33 -24.23
N LYS A 392 28.02 -0.91 -23.28
CA LYS A 392 27.19 -2.11 -23.45
C LYS A 392 25.75 -1.88 -22.98
N THR A 393 24.83 -2.68 -23.50
CA THR A 393 23.43 -2.73 -23.04
C THR A 393 23.12 -4.15 -22.56
N PRO A 394 22.64 -4.34 -21.33
CA PRO A 394 22.43 -3.33 -20.28
C PRO A 394 23.75 -2.75 -19.74
N THR A 395 23.68 -1.48 -19.31
CA THR A 395 24.85 -0.75 -18.79
C THR A 395 25.26 -1.22 -17.40
N THR A 396 24.34 -1.73 -16.62
CA THR A 396 24.62 -2.32 -15.31
C THR A 396 24.70 -3.83 -15.43
N ARG A 397 25.85 -4.40 -15.06
CA ARG A 397 26.11 -5.84 -15.13
C ARG A 397 26.58 -6.36 -13.79
N GLN A 398 26.23 -7.59 -13.50
CA GLN A 398 26.68 -8.30 -12.31
C GLN A 398 27.56 -9.49 -12.71
N THR A 399 28.50 -9.81 -11.83
CA THR A 399 29.28 -11.03 -11.90
C THR A 399 29.02 -11.85 -10.65
N LEU A 400 28.69 -13.12 -10.83
CA LEU A 400 28.53 -14.10 -9.77
C LEU A 400 29.87 -14.74 -9.44
N TYR A 401 30.19 -14.72 -8.16
CA TYR A 401 31.36 -15.35 -7.56
C TYR A 401 30.96 -16.44 -6.58
N SER A 402 31.80 -17.47 -6.46
CA SER A 402 31.89 -18.30 -5.27
C SER A 402 33.11 -17.88 -4.44
N LEU A 403 33.03 -17.95 -3.11
CA LEU A 403 34.12 -17.70 -2.18
C LEU A 403 34.16 -18.83 -1.15
N ASN A 404 35.28 -19.50 -1.05
CA ASN A 404 35.52 -20.50 0.00
C ASN A 404 35.83 -19.78 1.33
N LEU A 405 35.05 -20.07 2.37
CA LEU A 405 35.18 -19.40 3.67
C LEU A 405 36.45 -19.75 4.44
N ASN A 406 37.07 -20.92 4.16
CA ASN A 406 38.29 -21.36 4.84
C ASN A 406 39.56 -20.81 4.18
N THR A 407 39.61 -20.86 2.84
CA THR A 407 40.81 -20.43 2.08
C THR A 407 40.73 -18.97 1.63
N LEU A 408 39.56 -18.37 1.62
CA LEU A 408 39.24 -17.05 1.07
C LEU A 408 39.53 -16.94 -0.43
N GLU A 409 39.64 -18.07 -1.13
CA GLU A 409 39.76 -18.09 -2.57
C GLU A 409 38.42 -17.89 -3.24
N SER A 410 38.37 -16.98 -4.22
CA SER A 410 37.16 -16.69 -5.00
C SER A 410 37.29 -17.12 -6.45
N GLN A 411 36.19 -17.58 -7.04
CA GLN A 411 36.11 -17.96 -8.44
C GLN A 411 34.92 -17.31 -9.13
N ILE A 412 35.09 -16.92 -10.38
CA ILE A 412 33.98 -16.44 -11.19
C ILE A 412 33.14 -17.63 -11.66
N ILE A 413 31.85 -17.58 -11.36
CA ILE A 413 30.87 -18.58 -11.80
C ILE A 413 30.19 -18.13 -13.10
N TRP A 414 29.72 -16.88 -13.16
CA TRP A 414 29.08 -16.31 -14.34
C TRP A 414 29.32 -14.80 -14.42
N GLN A 415 29.55 -14.30 -15.63
CA GLN A 415 29.75 -12.86 -15.92
C GLN A 415 28.59 -12.30 -16.73
N ASP A 416 28.48 -10.98 -16.75
CA ASP A 416 27.55 -10.23 -17.56
C ASP A 416 26.07 -10.56 -17.29
N MET A 417 25.71 -10.84 -16.04
CA MET A 417 24.32 -10.97 -15.59
C MET A 417 23.73 -9.57 -15.25
N SER A 418 22.40 -9.43 -15.27
CA SER A 418 21.75 -8.31 -14.56
C SER A 418 21.08 -8.82 -13.28
N ASP A 419 19.99 -8.23 -12.86
CA ASP A 419 19.37 -8.62 -11.58
C ASP A 419 18.96 -10.09 -11.57
N VAL A 420 19.62 -10.85 -10.69
CA VAL A 420 19.34 -12.27 -10.47
C VAL A 420 19.22 -12.54 -8.98
N THR A 421 18.40 -13.52 -8.65
CA THR A 421 18.37 -14.17 -7.34
C THR A 421 18.82 -15.62 -7.50
N ILE A 422 19.69 -16.07 -6.62
CA ILE A 422 20.31 -17.39 -6.73
C ILE A 422 20.14 -18.11 -5.40
N SER A 423 19.77 -19.38 -5.46
CA SER A 423 19.82 -20.30 -4.32
C SER A 423 20.49 -21.62 -4.67
N VAL A 424 21.21 -22.18 -3.72
CA VAL A 424 21.98 -23.41 -3.88
C VAL A 424 21.08 -24.62 -3.64
N SER A 425 21.21 -25.67 -4.47
CA SER A 425 20.51 -26.93 -4.26
C SER A 425 20.97 -27.60 -2.94
N PRO A 426 20.10 -28.41 -2.29
CA PRO A 426 20.44 -29.07 -1.03
C PRO A 426 21.67 -30.00 -1.06
N ASP A 427 22.11 -30.45 -2.22
CA ASP A 427 23.30 -31.25 -2.46
C ASP A 427 24.52 -30.43 -2.92
N ASP A 428 24.40 -29.12 -2.91
CA ASP A 428 25.43 -28.14 -3.32
C ASP A 428 25.93 -28.27 -4.77
N SER A 429 25.21 -29.04 -5.61
CA SER A 429 25.66 -29.33 -6.98
C SER A 429 25.12 -28.36 -8.04
N LYS A 430 24.05 -27.63 -7.72
CA LYS A 430 23.34 -26.78 -8.68
C LYS A 430 22.92 -25.45 -8.07
N LEU A 431 22.71 -24.47 -8.94
CA LEU A 431 22.12 -23.19 -8.61
C LEU A 431 20.73 -23.07 -9.26
N LEU A 432 19.74 -22.71 -8.47
CA LEU A 432 18.46 -22.25 -8.95
C LEU A 432 18.58 -20.74 -9.20
N VAL A 433 18.44 -20.33 -10.44
CA VAL A 433 18.64 -18.94 -10.87
C VAL A 433 17.31 -18.36 -11.33
N GLN A 434 16.88 -17.32 -10.65
CA GLN A 434 15.72 -16.52 -11.03
C GLN A 434 16.20 -15.24 -11.73
N GLY A 435 15.75 -14.98 -12.94
CA GLY A 435 16.17 -13.81 -13.69
C GLY A 435 15.55 -13.74 -15.08
N SER A 436 16.05 -12.83 -15.91
CA SER A 436 15.62 -12.71 -17.29
C SER A 436 16.22 -13.79 -18.18
N LYS A 437 15.44 -14.24 -19.16
CA LYS A 437 15.92 -15.13 -20.23
C LYS A 437 17.09 -14.51 -21.02
N ASN A 438 17.21 -13.19 -21.06
CA ASN A 438 18.31 -12.51 -21.74
C ASN A 438 19.71 -12.86 -21.22
N TRP A 439 19.83 -13.34 -19.96
CA TRP A 439 21.13 -13.70 -19.35
C TRP A 439 21.77 -14.92 -19.98
N PHE A 440 20.93 -15.83 -20.48
CA PHE A 440 21.38 -17.06 -21.12
C PHE A 440 21.16 -17.03 -22.65
N LYS A 441 21.12 -15.82 -23.22
CA LYS A 441 20.73 -15.58 -24.60
C LYS A 441 21.46 -16.39 -25.64
N PRO A 442 22.80 -16.54 -25.61
CA PRO A 442 23.50 -17.36 -26.61
C PRO A 442 23.08 -18.82 -26.60
N GLU A 443 22.65 -19.32 -25.41
CA GLU A 443 22.33 -20.73 -25.19
C GLU A 443 20.84 -21.04 -25.33
N LEU A 444 19.93 -20.05 -25.15
CA LEU A 444 18.50 -20.30 -24.96
C LEU A 444 17.58 -19.54 -25.90
N THR A 445 18.06 -18.51 -26.63
CA THR A 445 17.20 -17.63 -27.42
C THR A 445 17.60 -17.56 -28.88
N GLU A 446 16.61 -17.44 -29.78
CA GLU A 446 16.85 -17.01 -31.16
C GLU A 446 17.19 -15.50 -31.16
N GLN A 447 18.12 -15.09 -32.07
CA GLN A 447 18.73 -13.76 -32.10
C GLN A 447 17.76 -12.58 -32.32
N LYS A 448 16.48 -12.82 -32.62
CA LYS A 448 15.47 -11.77 -32.93
C LYS A 448 14.31 -11.69 -31.98
N GLU A 449 14.29 -12.50 -30.94
CA GLU A 449 13.19 -12.47 -29.94
C GLU A 449 13.28 -11.21 -29.06
N LEU A 450 12.18 -10.47 -28.97
CA LEU A 450 12.04 -9.40 -27.98
C LEU A 450 11.70 -10.02 -26.64
N ILE A 451 12.40 -9.59 -25.59
CA ILE A 451 12.25 -10.09 -24.22
C ILE A 451 12.00 -8.92 -23.29
N ASN A 452 11.02 -9.08 -22.42
CA ASN A 452 10.79 -8.15 -21.32
C ASN A 452 11.56 -8.64 -20.08
N ASP A 453 12.66 -7.98 -19.75
CA ASP A 453 13.52 -8.38 -18.62
C ASP A 453 12.82 -8.33 -17.25
N PHE A 454 11.68 -7.63 -17.15
CA PHE A 454 10.87 -7.64 -15.93
C PHE A 454 10.02 -8.92 -15.77
N ASN A 455 9.90 -9.75 -16.82
CA ASN A 455 9.20 -11.04 -16.76
C ASN A 455 10.17 -12.15 -16.35
N THR A 456 10.49 -12.22 -15.06
CA THR A 456 11.49 -13.15 -14.51
C THR A 456 11.07 -14.61 -14.66
N GLN A 457 12.03 -15.45 -15.00
CA GLN A 457 11.94 -16.88 -15.27
C GLN A 457 12.84 -17.67 -14.32
N LEU A 458 12.73 -19.00 -14.32
CA LEU A 458 13.50 -19.88 -13.45
C LEU A 458 14.39 -20.82 -14.28
N PHE A 459 15.65 -20.90 -13.88
CA PHE A 459 16.67 -21.72 -14.52
C PHE A 459 17.38 -22.58 -13.49
N LEU A 460 17.89 -23.73 -13.92
CA LEU A 460 18.75 -24.60 -13.13
C LEU A 460 20.14 -24.63 -13.78
N TYR A 461 21.15 -24.21 -13.05
CA TYR A 461 22.54 -24.20 -13.50
C TYR A 461 23.35 -25.27 -12.77
N ASP A 462 23.92 -26.22 -13.48
CA ASP A 462 24.77 -27.26 -12.93
C ASP A 462 26.21 -26.75 -12.79
N LEU A 463 26.72 -26.74 -11.56
CA LEU A 463 28.04 -26.15 -11.24
C LEU A 463 29.22 -26.91 -11.88
N LYS A 464 29.09 -28.22 -12.10
CA LYS A 464 30.15 -29.07 -12.66
C LYS A 464 30.14 -29.04 -14.18
N SER A 465 29.00 -29.32 -14.79
CA SER A 465 28.88 -29.41 -16.26
C SER A 465 28.68 -28.04 -16.92
N LYS A 466 28.32 -27.01 -16.12
CA LYS A 466 27.93 -25.66 -16.58
C LYS A 466 26.72 -25.63 -17.52
N GLN A 467 25.93 -26.70 -17.51
CA GLN A 467 24.70 -26.77 -18.28
C GLN A 467 23.58 -25.95 -17.65
N ILE A 468 22.77 -25.32 -18.49
CA ILE A 468 21.62 -24.51 -18.09
C ILE A 468 20.36 -25.23 -18.57
N GLU A 469 19.42 -25.38 -17.65
CA GLU A 469 18.08 -25.86 -17.94
C GLU A 469 17.04 -24.76 -17.67
N HIS A 470 16.23 -24.41 -18.67
CA HIS A 470 15.15 -23.45 -18.52
C HIS A 470 13.91 -24.16 -17.98
N LEU A 471 13.63 -24.05 -16.66
CA LEU A 471 12.56 -24.75 -16.00
C LEU A 471 11.17 -24.23 -16.36
N THR A 472 11.04 -22.92 -16.61
CA THR A 472 9.76 -22.24 -16.86
C THR A 472 9.51 -21.90 -18.33
N LYS A 473 10.19 -22.58 -19.28
CA LYS A 473 10.08 -22.30 -20.73
C LYS A 473 8.64 -22.27 -21.26
N ASN A 474 7.75 -23.11 -20.71
CA ASN A 474 6.34 -23.23 -21.09
C ASN A 474 5.40 -22.89 -19.91
N TYR A 475 5.82 -21.97 -19.05
CA TYR A 475 5.07 -21.56 -17.88
C TYR A 475 4.89 -20.04 -17.91
N ASP A 476 3.66 -19.59 -18.13
CA ASP A 476 3.33 -18.18 -18.35
C ASP A 476 3.47 -17.26 -17.13
N PRO A 477 3.16 -17.72 -15.87
CA PRO A 477 3.31 -16.85 -14.70
C PRO A 477 4.76 -16.40 -14.49
N LYS A 478 4.93 -15.15 -14.06
CA LYS A 478 6.22 -14.59 -13.65
C LYS A 478 6.66 -15.16 -12.31
N ILE A 479 7.90 -15.54 -12.18
CA ILE A 479 8.49 -16.01 -10.92
C ILE A 479 8.86 -14.80 -10.05
N LEU A 480 8.31 -14.74 -8.83
CA LEU A 480 8.63 -13.71 -7.85
C LEU A 480 9.67 -14.19 -6.85
N ASP A 481 9.52 -15.44 -6.36
CA ASP A 481 10.47 -16.10 -5.46
C ASP A 481 10.48 -17.61 -5.69
N ALA A 482 11.58 -18.27 -5.29
CA ALA A 482 11.74 -19.71 -5.34
C ALA A 482 12.56 -20.21 -4.14
N ILE A 483 12.02 -21.15 -3.37
CA ILE A 483 12.68 -21.72 -2.18
C ILE A 483 12.72 -23.26 -2.29
N TRP A 484 13.89 -23.84 -2.04
CA TRP A 484 14.10 -25.28 -1.99
C TRP A 484 13.53 -25.91 -0.73
N PHE A 485 13.05 -27.15 -0.87
CA PHE A 485 12.99 -28.09 0.25
C PHE A 485 14.23 -29.00 0.27
N LYS A 486 14.58 -29.50 1.46
CA LYS A 486 15.74 -30.39 1.69
C LYS A 486 15.76 -31.63 0.81
N ASP A 487 14.61 -32.08 0.29
CA ASP A 487 14.51 -33.25 -0.57
C ASP A 487 15.22 -33.09 -1.94
N GLY A 488 15.65 -31.87 -2.27
CA GLY A 488 16.32 -31.51 -3.53
C GLY A 488 15.45 -31.71 -4.79
N LYS A 489 14.18 -32.00 -4.61
CA LYS A 489 13.21 -32.26 -5.70
C LYS A 489 12.04 -31.27 -5.70
N THR A 490 11.75 -30.72 -4.56
CA THR A 490 10.62 -29.79 -4.37
C THR A 490 11.11 -28.38 -4.24
N VAL A 491 10.54 -27.47 -5.06
CA VAL A 491 10.73 -26.01 -4.97
C VAL A 491 9.35 -25.37 -4.80
N ILE A 492 9.19 -24.50 -3.82
CA ILE A 492 8.00 -23.66 -3.72
C ILE A 492 8.28 -22.33 -4.41
N LEU A 493 7.38 -21.98 -5.29
CA LEU A 493 7.40 -20.75 -6.07
C LEU A 493 6.30 -19.81 -5.58
N ARG A 494 6.62 -18.54 -5.43
CA ARG A 494 5.65 -17.47 -5.42
C ARG A 494 5.62 -16.85 -6.82
N VAL A 495 4.46 -16.88 -7.45
CA VAL A 495 4.30 -16.51 -8.85
C VAL A 495 3.24 -15.44 -9.03
N GLU A 496 3.50 -14.48 -9.92
CA GLU A 496 2.49 -13.55 -10.42
C GLU A 496 1.78 -14.21 -11.62
N ASP A 497 0.52 -14.56 -11.41
CA ASP A 497 -0.36 -15.12 -12.43
C ASP A 497 -1.51 -14.13 -12.68
N LYS A 498 -1.33 -13.31 -13.70
CA LYS A 498 -2.29 -12.27 -14.09
C LYS A 498 -2.56 -11.27 -12.94
N THR A 499 -3.78 -11.28 -12.40
CA THR A 499 -4.19 -10.37 -11.32
C THR A 499 -3.94 -10.93 -9.92
N ARG A 500 -3.36 -12.14 -9.81
CA ARG A 500 -3.13 -12.85 -8.54
C ARG A 500 -1.66 -13.15 -8.33
N VAL A 501 -1.30 -13.33 -7.07
CA VAL A 501 -0.01 -13.89 -6.66
C VAL A 501 -0.27 -15.17 -5.89
N LYS A 502 0.27 -16.28 -6.39
CA LYS A 502 -0.03 -17.63 -5.93
C LYS A 502 1.21 -18.33 -5.40
N LEU A 503 1.00 -19.42 -4.66
CA LEU A 503 2.03 -20.41 -4.35
C LEU A 503 1.87 -21.61 -5.27
N VAL A 504 3.00 -22.09 -5.78
CA VAL A 504 3.06 -23.24 -6.69
C VAL A 504 4.20 -24.15 -6.27
N GLN A 505 3.92 -25.42 -6.15
CA GLN A 505 4.94 -26.45 -5.94
C GLN A 505 5.46 -26.91 -7.32
N LEU A 506 6.76 -26.73 -7.56
CA LEU A 506 7.47 -27.32 -8.69
C LEU A 506 8.15 -28.59 -8.25
N ASN A 507 7.83 -29.70 -8.91
CA ASN A 507 8.57 -30.96 -8.77
C ASN A 507 9.62 -31.03 -9.91
N LEU A 508 10.90 -30.99 -9.54
CA LEU A 508 12.00 -31.01 -10.51
C LEU A 508 12.20 -32.36 -11.23
N SER A 509 11.66 -33.47 -10.65
CA SER A 509 11.83 -34.80 -11.24
C SER A 509 10.96 -35.00 -12.50
N ASP A 510 9.73 -34.49 -12.47
CA ASP A 510 8.77 -34.58 -13.58
C ASP A 510 8.39 -33.22 -14.18
N LYS A 511 8.95 -32.13 -13.63
CA LYS A 511 8.75 -30.74 -14.06
C LYS A 511 7.30 -30.27 -14.01
N LYS A 512 6.52 -30.82 -13.09
CA LYS A 512 5.13 -30.44 -12.90
C LYS A 512 5.02 -29.28 -11.92
N PHE A 513 4.13 -28.37 -12.30
CA PHE A 513 3.71 -27.24 -11.49
C PHE A 513 2.34 -27.56 -10.90
N ASN A 514 2.27 -27.65 -9.57
CA ASN A 514 1.02 -27.90 -8.84
C ASN A 514 0.67 -26.64 -8.03
N GLU A 515 -0.44 -26.00 -8.35
CA GLU A 515 -0.92 -24.84 -7.58
C GLU A 515 -1.28 -25.30 -6.15
N ILE A 516 -0.80 -24.58 -5.16
CA ILE A 516 -1.18 -24.73 -3.76
C ILE A 516 -2.44 -23.90 -3.54
N GLU A 517 -3.52 -24.54 -3.15
CA GLU A 517 -4.76 -23.83 -2.84
C GLU A 517 -4.55 -22.89 -1.65
N THR A 518 -4.74 -21.60 -1.89
CA THR A 518 -4.60 -20.54 -0.88
C THR A 518 -5.88 -19.71 -0.81
N GLN A 519 -6.18 -19.14 0.36
CA GLN A 519 -7.34 -18.26 0.54
C GLN A 519 -7.11 -16.84 0.01
N PRO A 520 -5.94 -16.20 0.23
CA PRO A 520 -5.64 -14.88 -0.30
C PRO A 520 -5.52 -14.87 -1.83
N ASP A 521 -5.98 -13.77 -2.46
CA ASP A 521 -5.71 -13.52 -3.89
C ASP A 521 -4.24 -13.16 -4.16
N ILE A 522 -3.60 -12.55 -3.18
CA ILE A 522 -2.21 -12.08 -3.24
C ILE A 522 -1.44 -12.67 -2.08
N ILE A 523 -0.47 -13.50 -2.38
CA ILE A 523 0.51 -13.96 -1.40
C ILE A 523 1.61 -12.92 -1.29
N ASP A 524 1.70 -12.27 -0.12
CA ASP A 524 2.68 -11.21 0.13
C ASP A 524 4.04 -11.79 0.52
N GLN A 525 4.05 -12.80 1.40
CA GLN A 525 5.25 -13.45 1.94
C GLN A 525 5.01 -14.93 2.17
N PHE A 526 6.08 -15.73 2.12
CA PHE A 526 6.05 -17.13 2.54
C PHE A 526 7.41 -17.58 3.11
N SER A 527 7.39 -18.64 3.89
CA SER A 527 8.58 -19.29 4.47
C SER A 527 8.34 -20.79 4.57
N THR A 528 9.41 -21.57 4.42
CA THR A 528 9.36 -23.03 4.43
C THR A 528 10.20 -23.60 5.57
N ALA A 529 9.71 -24.65 6.21
CA ALA A 529 10.51 -25.43 7.17
C ALA A 529 11.46 -26.33 6.39
N TYR A 530 12.72 -25.93 6.25
CA TYR A 530 13.71 -26.64 5.43
C TYR A 530 13.88 -28.11 5.81
N ASN A 531 13.91 -28.44 7.11
CA ASN A 531 14.04 -29.81 7.64
C ASN A 531 12.68 -30.48 7.90
N GLY A 532 11.58 -29.74 7.72
CA GLY A 532 10.22 -30.18 7.97
C GLY A 532 9.37 -30.28 6.69
N ASP A 533 8.06 -30.22 6.87
CA ASP A 533 7.08 -30.23 5.79
C ASP A 533 6.18 -28.99 5.81
N LYS A 534 6.45 -28.02 6.69
CA LYS A 534 5.57 -26.87 6.88
C LYS A 534 5.90 -25.75 5.90
N LEU A 535 4.84 -25.12 5.44
CA LEU A 535 4.80 -23.93 4.64
C LEU A 535 3.93 -22.91 5.36
N ILE A 536 4.46 -21.74 5.64
CA ILE A 536 3.75 -20.62 6.23
C ILE A 536 3.71 -19.45 5.25
N PHE A 537 2.58 -18.77 5.17
CA PHE A 537 2.46 -17.62 4.27
C PHE A 537 1.47 -16.59 4.79
N SER A 538 1.65 -15.36 4.34
CA SER A 538 0.68 -14.27 4.54
C SER A 538 0.25 -13.70 3.21
N GLY A 539 -0.95 -13.13 3.22
CA GLY A 539 -1.50 -12.56 1.99
C GLY A 539 -2.75 -11.75 2.22
N SER A 540 -3.10 -10.99 1.19
CA SER A 540 -4.23 -10.07 1.13
C SER A 540 -5.21 -10.45 0.03
N SER A 541 -6.40 -9.88 0.12
CA SER A 541 -7.42 -9.90 -0.94
C SER A 541 -8.10 -8.54 -0.98
N LEU A 542 -8.89 -8.28 -1.99
CA LEU A 542 -9.65 -7.02 -2.07
C LEU A 542 -10.46 -6.71 -0.81
N GLN A 543 -10.86 -7.72 -0.03
CA GLN A 543 -11.76 -7.57 1.12
C GLN A 543 -11.07 -7.61 2.49
N TYR A 544 -9.77 -7.84 2.55
CA TYR A 544 -9.00 -7.81 3.80
C TYR A 544 -7.51 -7.50 3.55
N PRO A 545 -6.86 -6.74 4.46
CA PRO A 545 -5.49 -6.28 4.23
C PRO A 545 -4.45 -7.38 4.40
N SER A 546 -4.64 -8.31 5.33
CA SER A 546 -3.66 -9.36 5.58
C SER A 546 -4.20 -10.47 6.47
N ARG A 547 -3.85 -11.72 6.10
CA ARG A 547 -4.07 -12.94 6.89
C ARG A 547 -2.85 -13.84 6.80
N ALA A 548 -2.59 -14.63 7.85
CA ALA A 548 -1.52 -15.63 7.83
C ALA A 548 -2.06 -17.04 7.95
N TYR A 549 -1.42 -17.95 7.25
CA TYR A 549 -1.79 -19.35 7.16
C TYR A 549 -0.57 -20.25 7.29
N ILE A 550 -0.81 -21.49 7.75
CA ILE A 550 0.16 -22.58 7.75
C ILE A 550 -0.46 -23.81 7.11
N CYS A 551 0.32 -24.55 6.33
CA CYS A 551 -0.06 -25.81 5.73
C CYS A 551 1.17 -26.73 5.60
N ASN A 552 0.96 -27.93 5.05
CA ASN A 552 2.06 -28.77 4.59
C ASN A 552 2.57 -28.29 3.22
N LYS A 553 3.75 -28.73 2.81
CA LYS A 553 4.39 -28.33 1.53
C LYS A 553 3.57 -28.64 0.27
N ASP A 554 2.62 -29.57 0.37
CA ASP A 554 1.67 -29.93 -0.69
C ASP A 554 0.34 -29.17 -0.61
N GLY A 555 0.21 -28.23 0.32
CA GLY A 555 -1.01 -27.48 0.59
C GLY A 555 -1.99 -28.16 1.54
N ALA A 556 -1.75 -29.43 1.93
CA ALA A 556 -2.64 -30.12 2.85
C ALA A 556 -2.64 -29.48 4.24
N SER A 557 -3.74 -29.67 4.98
CA SER A 557 -3.90 -29.18 6.36
C SER A 557 -3.83 -27.66 6.51
N LEU A 558 -4.34 -26.93 5.54
CA LEU A 558 -4.38 -25.44 5.57
C LEU A 558 -5.14 -24.93 6.80
N LYS A 559 -4.48 -24.10 7.59
CA LYS A 559 -5.01 -23.51 8.84
C LYS A 559 -4.73 -22.00 8.85
N LEU A 560 -5.77 -21.21 9.16
CA LEU A 560 -5.62 -19.78 9.46
C LEU A 560 -4.97 -19.62 10.85
N ILE A 561 -3.86 -18.91 10.93
CA ILE A 561 -3.14 -18.67 12.19
C ILE A 561 -3.25 -17.22 12.69
N ALA A 562 -3.50 -16.27 11.79
CA ALA A 562 -3.74 -14.87 12.16
C ALA A 562 -4.67 -14.16 11.19
N ASP A 563 -5.60 -13.39 11.72
CA ASP A 563 -6.43 -12.40 11.04
C ASP A 563 -6.55 -11.16 11.93
N PRO A 564 -5.53 -10.28 11.92
CA PRO A 564 -5.44 -9.17 12.86
C PRO A 564 -6.53 -8.11 12.63
N SER A 565 -7.14 -8.07 11.46
CA SER A 565 -8.18 -7.10 11.08
C SER A 565 -9.60 -7.69 11.05
N LYS A 566 -9.79 -8.94 11.49
CA LYS A 566 -11.07 -9.66 11.44
C LYS A 566 -12.25 -8.86 12.00
N GLU A 567 -12.08 -8.30 13.19
CA GLU A 567 -13.16 -7.57 13.86
C GLU A 567 -13.58 -6.31 13.08
N ILE A 568 -12.61 -5.61 12.50
CA ILE A 568 -12.84 -4.40 11.70
C ILE A 568 -13.65 -4.76 10.45
N PHE A 569 -13.16 -5.72 9.67
CA PHE A 569 -13.76 -6.05 8.37
C PHE A 569 -15.02 -6.90 8.45
N SER A 570 -15.32 -7.50 9.59
CA SER A 570 -16.63 -8.16 9.80
C SER A 570 -17.82 -7.19 9.75
N GLN A 571 -17.57 -5.90 9.93
CA GLN A 571 -18.58 -4.84 9.93
C GLN A 571 -18.53 -3.97 8.67
N VAL A 572 -17.58 -4.17 7.76
CA VAL A 572 -17.45 -3.37 6.53
C VAL A 572 -18.25 -4.00 5.39
N VAL A 573 -19.06 -3.18 4.72
CA VAL A 573 -19.76 -3.60 3.50
C VAL A 573 -18.91 -3.34 2.27
N PHE A 574 -18.81 -4.36 1.43
CA PHE A 574 -18.09 -4.31 0.15
C PHE A 574 -19.06 -4.44 -1.01
N GLY A 575 -18.73 -3.78 -2.10
CA GLY A 575 -19.39 -4.03 -3.37
C GLY A 575 -18.95 -5.35 -3.99
N GLU A 576 -19.76 -5.88 -4.89
CA GLU A 576 -19.43 -7.08 -5.66
C GLU A 576 -18.25 -6.83 -6.60
N THR A 577 -17.34 -7.78 -6.69
CA THR A 577 -16.23 -7.79 -7.67
C THR A 577 -16.49 -8.84 -8.73
N LYS A 578 -16.31 -8.48 -10.00
CA LYS A 578 -16.49 -9.37 -11.16
C LYS A 578 -15.32 -9.31 -12.11
N GLU A 579 -15.03 -10.44 -12.74
CA GLU A 579 -14.08 -10.53 -13.86
C GLU A 579 -14.69 -9.87 -15.11
N PHE A 580 -13.82 -9.25 -15.91
CA PHE A 580 -14.17 -8.76 -17.23
C PHE A 580 -13.00 -8.95 -18.18
N SER A 581 -13.09 -9.94 -19.03
CA SER A 581 -12.07 -10.25 -20.04
C SER A 581 -12.66 -10.11 -21.45
N PHE A 582 -11.85 -9.72 -22.39
CA PHE A 582 -12.28 -9.60 -23.79
C PHE A 582 -11.16 -9.92 -24.75
N LYS A 583 -11.53 -10.40 -25.94
CA LYS A 583 -10.61 -10.56 -27.05
C LYS A 583 -10.46 -9.23 -27.79
N ALA A 584 -9.24 -8.68 -27.81
CA ALA A 584 -8.92 -7.45 -28.52
C ALA A 584 -8.86 -7.68 -30.04
N LYS A 585 -8.95 -6.62 -30.83
CA LYS A 585 -8.92 -6.69 -32.29
C LYS A 585 -7.65 -7.34 -32.87
N ASN A 586 -6.54 -7.17 -32.18
CA ASN A 586 -5.27 -7.81 -32.53
C ASN A 586 -5.17 -9.29 -32.12
N GLY A 587 -6.23 -9.86 -31.56
CA GLY A 587 -6.33 -11.26 -31.14
C GLY A 587 -5.95 -11.54 -29.70
N ASP A 588 -5.39 -10.59 -28.96
CA ASP A 588 -5.00 -10.77 -27.56
C ASP A 588 -6.20 -10.95 -26.64
N LEU A 589 -6.08 -11.86 -25.67
CA LEU A 589 -7.02 -11.93 -24.58
C LEU A 589 -6.56 -10.93 -23.48
N ILE A 590 -7.42 -9.95 -23.22
CA ILE A 590 -7.15 -8.91 -22.23
C ILE A 590 -8.01 -9.18 -21.02
N ASP A 591 -7.37 -9.29 -19.86
CA ASP A 591 -8.01 -9.54 -18.58
C ASP A 591 -8.20 -8.25 -17.80
N GLY A 592 -9.19 -8.27 -16.94
CA GLY A 592 -9.51 -7.21 -15.99
C GLY A 592 -10.57 -7.66 -15.01
N PHE A 593 -10.93 -6.78 -14.15
CA PHE A 593 -12.02 -6.95 -13.20
C PHE A 593 -12.64 -5.60 -12.86
N TYR A 594 -13.85 -5.62 -12.32
CA TYR A 594 -14.48 -4.40 -11.85
C TYR A 594 -15.14 -4.59 -10.50
N MET A 595 -15.27 -3.49 -9.80
CA MET A 595 -15.88 -3.42 -8.48
C MET A 595 -17.06 -2.48 -8.51
N LEU A 596 -18.17 -2.94 -7.96
CA LEU A 596 -19.41 -2.16 -7.82
C LEU A 596 -19.43 -1.42 -6.48
N PRO A 597 -20.16 -0.30 -6.38
CA PRO A 597 -20.44 0.31 -5.07
C PRO A 597 -21.14 -0.67 -4.11
N PRO A 598 -20.95 -0.54 -2.78
CA PRO A 598 -21.67 -1.37 -1.81
C PRO A 598 -23.20 -1.29 -1.94
N ASP A 599 -23.74 -0.11 -2.24
CA ASP A 599 -25.17 0.16 -2.40
C ASP A 599 -25.61 0.04 -3.87
N PHE A 600 -25.03 -0.88 -4.62
CA PHE A 600 -25.29 -1.00 -6.05
C PHE A 600 -26.76 -1.35 -6.37
N ASP A 601 -27.37 -0.53 -7.21
CA ASP A 601 -28.72 -0.73 -7.75
C ASP A 601 -28.64 -0.77 -9.29
N ARG A 602 -29.01 -1.89 -9.89
CA ARG A 602 -28.93 -2.09 -11.35
C ARG A 602 -29.75 -1.09 -12.17
N ASN A 603 -30.74 -0.44 -11.55
CA ASN A 603 -31.61 0.55 -12.19
C ASN A 603 -31.00 1.97 -12.20
N LYS A 604 -29.87 2.17 -11.53
CA LYS A 604 -29.17 3.46 -11.49
C LYS A 604 -27.97 3.47 -12.43
N LYS A 605 -27.51 4.66 -12.77
CA LYS A 605 -26.28 4.90 -13.51
C LYS A 605 -25.16 5.29 -12.56
N TYR A 606 -23.97 4.73 -12.80
CA TYR A 606 -22.80 4.98 -11.97
C TYR A 606 -21.65 5.52 -12.81
N PRO A 607 -20.95 6.56 -12.36
CA PRO A 607 -19.73 7.01 -12.99
C PRO A 607 -18.65 5.93 -12.87
N VAL A 608 -17.80 5.83 -13.90
CA VAL A 608 -16.77 4.78 -14.02
C VAL A 608 -15.39 5.41 -13.89
N ILE A 609 -14.53 4.82 -13.06
CA ILE A 609 -13.08 5.09 -13.03
C ILE A 609 -12.39 3.90 -13.68
N VAL A 610 -11.69 4.14 -14.81
CA VAL A 610 -10.85 3.15 -15.48
C VAL A 610 -9.44 3.26 -14.91
N TYR A 611 -8.95 2.17 -14.32
CA TYR A 611 -7.65 2.09 -13.68
C TYR A 611 -6.75 1.07 -14.38
N TYR A 612 -5.56 1.48 -14.73
CA TYR A 612 -4.56 0.68 -15.44
C TYR A 612 -3.14 1.12 -15.03
N TYR A 613 -2.19 0.24 -15.27
CA TYR A 613 -0.77 0.63 -15.30
C TYR A 613 -0.31 0.80 -16.75
N GLY A 614 -0.63 -0.14 -17.62
CA GLY A 614 -0.40 -0.04 -19.06
C GLY A 614 1.04 -0.31 -19.49
N GLY A 615 1.84 -0.93 -18.65
CA GLY A 615 3.26 -1.21 -18.85
C GLY A 615 3.67 -2.56 -18.31
N THR A 616 4.75 -2.61 -17.55
CA THR A 616 5.41 -3.85 -17.14
C THR A 616 4.68 -4.68 -16.08
N ASN A 617 3.77 -4.10 -15.33
CA ASN A 617 3.10 -4.79 -14.22
C ASN A 617 1.59 -4.78 -14.37
N PRO A 618 0.88 -5.84 -13.96
CA PRO A 618 -0.56 -5.83 -13.87
C PRO A 618 -1.03 -5.02 -12.64
N ILE A 619 -2.24 -4.50 -12.71
CA ILE A 619 -2.98 -4.08 -11.51
C ILE A 619 -3.62 -5.34 -10.93
N ASN A 620 -3.20 -5.70 -9.74
CA ASN A 620 -3.61 -6.91 -9.06
C ASN A 620 -4.74 -6.71 -8.04
N ARG A 621 -5.12 -7.78 -7.33
CA ARG A 621 -6.20 -7.83 -6.35
C ARG A 621 -5.76 -7.52 -4.92
N ALA A 622 -4.60 -6.91 -4.71
CA ALA A 622 -4.17 -6.49 -3.38
C ALA A 622 -5.20 -5.53 -2.74
N PHE A 623 -5.37 -5.67 -1.44
CA PHE A 623 -6.23 -4.79 -0.63
C PHE A 623 -5.80 -3.33 -0.75
N GLU A 624 -4.55 -3.10 -0.45
CA GLU A 624 -3.92 -1.79 -0.63
C GLU A 624 -3.50 -1.59 -2.09
N GLY A 625 -2.87 -0.50 -2.32
CA GLY A 625 -2.30 -0.10 -3.58
C GLY A 625 -2.25 1.41 -3.65
N ARG A 626 -1.73 1.90 -4.75
CA ARG A 626 -1.64 3.34 -4.97
C ARG A 626 -3.04 3.98 -4.97
N TYR A 627 -4.02 3.30 -5.56
CA TYR A 627 -5.42 3.71 -5.58
C TYR A 627 -6.28 2.60 -4.94
N PRO A 628 -6.82 2.83 -3.72
CA PRO A 628 -7.60 1.81 -3.01
C PRO A 628 -8.96 1.60 -3.67
N LYS A 629 -9.07 0.52 -4.42
CA LYS A 629 -10.22 0.22 -5.29
C LYS A 629 -11.54 0.15 -4.53
N ASN A 630 -11.56 -0.51 -3.36
CA ASN A 630 -12.75 -0.63 -2.52
C ASN A 630 -13.21 0.71 -1.94
N PHE A 631 -12.26 1.57 -1.57
CA PHE A 631 -12.58 2.91 -1.11
C PHE A 631 -13.23 3.74 -2.23
N PHE A 632 -12.69 3.68 -3.45
CA PHE A 632 -13.29 4.37 -4.59
C PHE A 632 -14.70 3.83 -4.90
N ALA A 633 -14.90 2.51 -4.78
CA ALA A 633 -16.21 1.92 -4.91
C ALA A 633 -17.18 2.41 -3.80
N SER A 634 -16.74 2.49 -2.55
CA SER A 634 -17.53 3.06 -1.44
C SER A 634 -17.92 4.52 -1.67
N MET A 635 -17.11 5.27 -2.41
CA MET A 635 -17.40 6.63 -2.82
C MET A 635 -18.43 6.71 -3.96
N GLY A 636 -18.98 5.58 -4.40
CA GLY A 636 -20.07 5.50 -5.38
C GLY A 636 -19.60 5.40 -6.84
N TYR A 637 -18.37 5.03 -7.09
CA TYR A 637 -17.83 4.76 -8.42
C TYR A 637 -17.84 3.27 -8.74
N VAL A 638 -18.02 2.94 -10.01
CA VAL A 638 -17.59 1.65 -10.53
C VAL A 638 -16.12 1.77 -10.86
N VAL A 639 -15.29 0.88 -10.31
CA VAL A 639 -13.87 0.86 -10.58
C VAL A 639 -13.59 -0.28 -11.55
N TYR A 640 -13.23 0.03 -12.79
CA TYR A 640 -12.85 -0.94 -13.81
C TYR A 640 -11.34 -0.99 -13.97
N VAL A 641 -10.76 -2.13 -13.67
CA VAL A 641 -9.32 -2.42 -13.86
C VAL A 641 -9.13 -3.19 -15.15
N VAL A 642 -8.19 -2.75 -15.99
CA VAL A 642 -7.83 -3.41 -17.24
C VAL A 642 -6.31 -3.59 -17.34
N ASN A 643 -5.85 -4.81 -17.64
CA ASN A 643 -4.46 -5.20 -17.79
C ASN A 643 -4.13 -5.47 -19.27
N PRO A 644 -3.67 -4.46 -20.00
CA PRO A 644 -3.34 -4.60 -21.42
C PRO A 644 -2.04 -5.34 -21.66
N ALA A 645 -1.75 -5.66 -22.89
CA ALA A 645 -0.50 -6.28 -23.31
C ALA A 645 0.73 -5.46 -22.88
N GLY A 646 1.80 -6.15 -22.52
CA GLY A 646 2.99 -5.58 -21.88
C GLY A 646 3.09 -5.91 -20.41
N ALA A 647 1.99 -6.27 -19.74
CA ALA A 647 2.00 -6.71 -18.35
C ALA A 647 2.67 -8.07 -18.19
N THR A 648 3.45 -8.24 -17.11
CA THR A 648 4.03 -9.53 -16.69
C THR A 648 2.96 -10.48 -16.13
N GLY A 649 3.28 -11.76 -15.99
CA GLY A 649 2.34 -12.77 -15.47
C GLY A 649 1.33 -13.30 -16.52
N TYR A 650 1.50 -12.96 -17.79
CA TYR A 650 0.68 -13.41 -18.93
C TYR A 650 1.50 -14.15 -19.98
N GLY A 651 2.73 -14.55 -19.67
CA GLY A 651 3.70 -15.14 -20.57
C GLY A 651 4.61 -14.12 -21.28
N GLU A 652 5.78 -14.61 -21.70
CA GLU A 652 6.84 -13.77 -22.28
C GLU A 652 6.39 -13.00 -23.53
N SER A 653 5.69 -13.65 -24.45
CA SER A 653 5.22 -13.03 -25.68
C SER A 653 4.23 -11.89 -25.45
N PHE A 654 3.43 -11.97 -24.39
CA PHE A 654 2.50 -10.92 -24.01
C PHE A 654 3.26 -9.75 -23.34
N ALA A 655 4.15 -10.06 -22.41
CA ALA A 655 4.96 -9.08 -21.69
C ALA A 655 5.91 -8.31 -22.66
N ALA A 656 6.49 -9.00 -23.66
CA ALA A 656 7.39 -8.40 -24.62
C ALA A 656 6.73 -7.36 -25.55
N LYS A 657 5.40 -7.30 -25.65
CA LYS A 657 4.67 -6.30 -26.46
C LYS A 657 4.84 -4.87 -25.99
N HIS A 658 5.32 -4.68 -24.77
CA HIS A 658 5.73 -3.38 -24.25
C HIS A 658 7.03 -2.85 -24.88
N VAL A 659 7.94 -3.75 -25.25
CA VAL A 659 9.28 -3.38 -25.72
C VAL A 659 9.18 -2.67 -27.08
N ASN A 660 9.76 -1.48 -27.16
CA ASN A 660 9.70 -0.59 -28.34
C ASN A 660 8.29 -0.13 -28.76
N ALA A 661 7.30 -0.26 -27.87
CA ALA A 661 5.90 0.05 -28.18
C ALA A 661 5.15 0.70 -27.00
N TRP A 662 5.78 1.63 -26.32
CA TRP A 662 5.29 2.19 -25.04
C TRP A 662 3.77 2.44 -24.99
N GLY A 663 3.21 3.21 -25.90
CA GLY A 663 1.79 3.60 -25.83
C GLY A 663 0.87 2.91 -26.82
N ILE A 664 1.36 2.48 -27.97
CA ILE A 664 0.53 2.22 -29.15
C ILE A 664 -0.46 1.07 -28.92
N THR A 665 0.00 -0.14 -28.77
CA THR A 665 -0.86 -1.34 -28.60
C THR A 665 -1.68 -1.27 -27.32
N THR A 666 -1.06 -0.80 -26.25
CA THR A 666 -1.62 -0.73 -24.91
C THR A 666 -2.80 0.24 -24.83
N ALA A 667 -2.66 1.42 -25.43
CA ALA A 667 -3.74 2.41 -25.45
C ALA A 667 -4.96 1.92 -26.22
N ASP A 668 -4.74 1.29 -27.39
CA ASP A 668 -5.83 0.74 -28.20
C ASP A 668 -6.63 -0.30 -27.41
N GLN A 669 -5.96 -1.18 -26.68
CA GLN A 669 -6.61 -2.21 -25.87
C GLN A 669 -7.37 -1.63 -24.68
N ILE A 670 -6.84 -0.60 -24.00
CA ILE A 670 -7.56 0.10 -22.91
C ILE A 670 -8.82 0.79 -23.46
N ILE A 671 -8.71 1.48 -24.59
CA ILE A 671 -9.85 2.15 -25.24
C ILE A 671 -10.90 1.12 -25.67
N GLU A 672 -10.49 0.03 -26.32
CA GLU A 672 -11.38 -1.03 -26.75
C GLU A 672 -12.08 -1.71 -25.59
N GLY A 673 -11.33 -2.07 -24.53
CA GLY A 673 -11.85 -2.69 -23.31
C GLY A 673 -12.87 -1.80 -22.61
N THR A 674 -12.56 -0.51 -22.48
CA THR A 674 -13.49 0.46 -21.88
C THR A 674 -14.79 0.57 -22.68
N LYS A 675 -14.70 0.65 -24.02
CA LYS A 675 -15.89 0.69 -24.88
C LYS A 675 -16.75 -0.56 -24.79
N LYS A 676 -16.11 -1.76 -24.75
CA LYS A 676 -16.83 -3.03 -24.57
C LYS A 676 -17.47 -3.12 -23.19
N PHE A 677 -16.73 -2.76 -22.13
CA PHE A 677 -17.27 -2.71 -20.77
C PHE A 677 -18.52 -1.85 -20.66
N LEU A 678 -18.50 -0.63 -21.20
CA LEU A 678 -19.63 0.29 -21.18
C LEU A 678 -20.82 -0.22 -22.00
N LYS A 679 -20.57 -0.90 -23.11
CA LYS A 679 -21.62 -1.48 -23.95
C LYS A 679 -22.33 -2.66 -23.27
N GLU A 680 -21.59 -3.51 -22.57
CA GLU A 680 -22.13 -4.72 -21.94
C GLU A 680 -22.78 -4.41 -20.58
N ASN A 681 -22.38 -3.32 -19.93
CA ASN A 681 -22.87 -2.94 -18.60
C ASN A 681 -23.69 -1.65 -18.65
N THR A 682 -24.98 -1.80 -18.93
CA THR A 682 -25.86 -0.66 -19.15
C THR A 682 -26.04 0.27 -17.94
N TRP A 683 -25.74 -0.19 -16.74
CA TRP A 683 -25.70 0.60 -15.51
C TRP A 683 -24.43 1.49 -15.40
N ALA A 684 -23.40 1.23 -16.17
CA ALA A 684 -22.24 2.10 -16.26
C ALA A 684 -22.61 3.35 -17.08
N ASP A 685 -22.33 4.53 -16.52
CA ASP A 685 -22.62 5.79 -17.21
C ASP A 685 -21.54 6.11 -18.24
N SER A 686 -21.83 5.83 -19.50
CA SER A 686 -20.91 6.05 -20.61
C SER A 686 -20.55 7.53 -20.86
N THR A 687 -21.30 8.47 -20.25
CA THR A 687 -21.02 9.91 -20.35
C THR A 687 -20.16 10.42 -19.20
N ASN A 688 -19.99 9.63 -18.13
CA ASN A 688 -19.26 9.98 -16.93
C ASN A 688 -18.15 8.96 -16.64
N VAL A 689 -17.18 8.87 -17.56
CA VAL A 689 -16.04 7.96 -17.47
C VAL A 689 -14.77 8.76 -17.21
N GLY A 690 -14.07 8.44 -16.12
CA GLY A 690 -12.75 8.97 -15.81
C GLY A 690 -11.67 7.91 -15.98
N CYS A 691 -10.42 8.34 -16.07
CA CYS A 691 -9.28 7.43 -16.06
C CYS A 691 -8.16 7.93 -15.16
N ILE A 692 -7.40 6.99 -14.60
CA ILE A 692 -6.30 7.26 -13.66
C ILE A 692 -5.19 6.26 -13.81
N GLY A 693 -3.98 6.75 -13.76
CA GLY A 693 -2.76 5.94 -13.69
C GLY A 693 -1.61 6.70 -13.07
N ALA A 694 -0.60 5.96 -12.61
CA ALA A 694 0.59 6.53 -11.99
C ALA A 694 1.87 6.03 -12.65
N SER A 695 2.92 6.84 -12.65
CA SER A 695 4.20 6.47 -13.23
C SER A 695 4.04 6.15 -14.72
N TYR A 696 4.34 4.93 -15.15
CA TYR A 696 3.98 4.48 -16.48
C TYR A 696 2.47 4.59 -16.77
N GLY A 697 1.61 4.33 -15.77
CA GLY A 697 0.17 4.56 -15.89
C GLY A 697 -0.19 6.04 -16.03
N GLY A 698 0.60 6.92 -15.46
CA GLY A 698 0.51 8.38 -15.66
C GLY A 698 0.87 8.78 -17.09
N PHE A 699 1.97 8.22 -17.63
CA PHE A 699 2.29 8.32 -19.06
C PHE A 699 1.12 7.81 -19.92
N MET A 700 0.61 6.61 -19.61
CA MET A 700 -0.49 6.01 -20.35
C MET A 700 -1.74 6.89 -20.31
N THR A 701 -2.04 7.53 -19.18
CA THR A 701 -3.14 8.50 -19.10
C THR A 701 -2.94 9.66 -20.06
N LEU A 702 -1.76 10.29 -20.04
CA LEU A 702 -1.44 11.38 -20.97
C LEU A 702 -1.51 10.93 -22.42
N TYR A 703 -0.99 9.76 -22.72
CA TYR A 703 -1.00 9.18 -24.08
C TYR A 703 -2.43 8.88 -24.57
N LEU A 704 -3.27 8.25 -23.75
CA LEU A 704 -4.68 7.98 -24.05
C LEU A 704 -5.43 9.27 -24.43
N LEU A 705 -5.20 10.37 -23.73
CA LEU A 705 -5.85 11.64 -24.02
C LEU A 705 -5.45 12.23 -25.38
N THR A 706 -4.31 11.82 -25.93
CA THR A 706 -3.92 12.17 -27.31
C THR A 706 -4.60 11.28 -28.37
N GLN A 707 -5.17 10.13 -27.97
CA GLN A 707 -5.73 9.11 -28.87
C GLN A 707 -7.28 9.10 -28.87
N THR A 708 -7.92 9.53 -27.79
CA THR A 708 -9.36 9.41 -27.62
C THR A 708 -9.98 10.57 -26.82
N LYS A 709 -11.28 10.80 -27.07
CA LYS A 709 -12.13 11.72 -26.28
C LYS A 709 -13.11 10.96 -25.38
N LEU A 710 -12.86 9.68 -25.12
CA LEU A 710 -13.75 8.80 -24.35
C LEU A 710 -13.91 9.26 -22.90
N PHE A 711 -12.87 9.83 -22.32
CA PHE A 711 -12.82 10.18 -20.91
C PHE A 711 -13.29 11.62 -20.67
N LYS A 712 -14.18 11.79 -19.69
CA LYS A 712 -14.69 13.11 -19.27
C LYS A 712 -13.73 13.82 -18.32
N ALA A 713 -12.94 13.08 -17.56
CA ALA A 713 -11.88 13.59 -16.70
C ALA A 713 -10.73 12.59 -16.62
N ALA A 714 -9.52 13.07 -16.36
CA ALA A 714 -8.35 12.22 -16.24
C ALA A 714 -7.43 12.70 -15.12
N ILE A 715 -6.68 11.75 -14.53
CA ILE A 715 -5.65 12.03 -13.53
C ILE A 715 -4.37 11.30 -13.93
N SER A 716 -3.29 12.07 -14.11
CA SER A 716 -1.94 11.56 -14.32
C SER A 716 -1.10 11.83 -13.08
N HIS A 717 -0.72 10.77 -12.35
CA HIS A 717 0.15 10.88 -11.19
C HIS A 717 1.57 10.49 -11.57
N ALA A 718 2.54 11.39 -11.34
CA ALA A 718 3.96 11.19 -11.65
C ALA A 718 4.15 10.61 -13.08
N GLY A 719 3.40 11.15 -14.05
CA GLY A 719 3.35 10.62 -15.41
C GLY A 719 4.43 11.21 -16.29
N ILE A 720 5.02 10.35 -17.13
CA ILE A 720 6.04 10.74 -18.12
C ILE A 720 5.35 11.45 -19.29
N SER A 721 5.67 12.69 -19.53
CA SER A 721 5.15 13.48 -20.65
C SER A 721 6.08 13.52 -21.86
N ASN A 722 7.40 13.40 -21.59
CA ASN A 722 8.47 13.48 -22.58
C ASN A 722 9.49 12.37 -22.34
N LEU A 723 9.46 11.34 -23.18
CA LEU A 723 10.31 10.16 -23.04
C LEU A 723 11.82 10.50 -23.05
N ALA A 724 12.24 11.52 -23.82
CA ALA A 724 13.64 11.92 -23.87
C ALA A 724 14.09 12.62 -22.58
N ASN A 725 13.21 13.43 -21.96
CA ASN A 725 13.49 14.07 -20.69
C ASN A 725 13.55 13.02 -19.54
N TYR A 726 12.56 12.13 -19.46
CA TYR A 726 12.56 11.02 -18.50
C TYR A 726 13.82 10.16 -18.62
N TRP A 727 14.22 9.82 -19.88
CA TRP A 727 15.43 9.06 -20.14
C TRP A 727 16.68 9.71 -19.55
N GLY A 728 16.81 11.04 -19.65
CA GLY A 728 18.02 11.78 -19.24
C GLY A 728 17.98 12.32 -17.79
N GLU A 729 16.82 12.68 -17.26
CA GLU A 729 16.68 13.34 -15.94
C GLU A 729 16.37 12.36 -14.80
N GLY A 730 15.53 11.34 -15.00
CA GLY A 730 15.21 10.33 -13.99
C GLY A 730 16.46 9.57 -13.54
N TYR A 731 16.57 9.26 -12.23
CA TYR A 731 17.78 8.59 -11.69
C TYR A 731 18.11 7.30 -12.44
N TRP A 732 17.08 6.51 -12.76
CA TRP A 732 17.23 5.26 -13.51
C TRP A 732 16.39 5.22 -14.81
N GLY A 733 15.98 6.39 -15.32
CA GLY A 733 15.23 6.47 -16.57
C GLY A 733 15.98 5.85 -17.76
N TYR A 734 17.30 6.04 -17.82
CA TYR A 734 18.15 5.44 -18.86
C TYR A 734 18.20 3.92 -18.77
N SER A 735 18.33 3.34 -17.56
CA SER A 735 18.39 1.87 -17.37
C SER A 735 17.01 1.21 -17.58
N TYR A 736 15.93 1.85 -17.15
CA TYR A 736 14.57 1.39 -17.49
C TYR A 736 14.36 1.38 -19.02
N SER A 737 14.81 2.43 -19.69
CA SER A 737 14.68 2.54 -21.14
C SER A 737 15.53 1.52 -21.89
N GLU A 738 16.59 0.97 -21.30
CA GLU A 738 17.36 -0.13 -21.89
C GLU A 738 16.49 -1.35 -22.19
N THR A 739 15.56 -1.69 -21.30
CA THR A 739 14.57 -2.74 -21.54
C THR A 739 13.42 -2.25 -22.42
N ALA A 740 12.80 -1.12 -22.02
CA ALA A 740 11.58 -0.64 -22.66
C ALA A 740 11.78 -0.10 -24.08
N THR A 741 12.98 0.39 -24.41
CA THR A 741 13.35 0.93 -25.75
C THR A 741 14.61 0.29 -26.33
N THR A 742 14.74 -1.01 -26.22
CA THR A 742 15.93 -1.76 -26.60
C THR A 742 16.52 -1.31 -27.94
N GLY A 743 17.76 -0.83 -27.91
CA GLY A 743 18.50 -0.33 -29.07
C GLY A 743 18.09 1.05 -29.58
N LYS A 744 17.12 1.71 -28.95
CA LYS A 744 16.64 3.05 -29.31
C LYS A 744 17.01 4.07 -28.24
N PHE A 745 17.65 5.14 -28.69
CA PHE A 745 18.06 6.26 -27.84
C PHE A 745 17.59 7.57 -28.48
N PRO A 746 17.51 8.69 -27.73
CA PRO A 746 17.05 9.96 -28.29
C PRO A 746 17.81 10.44 -29.54
N TRP A 747 19.09 10.07 -29.67
CA TRP A 747 19.93 10.47 -30.82
C TRP A 747 19.82 9.56 -32.04
N ASN A 748 19.37 8.32 -31.92
CA ASN A 748 19.26 7.39 -33.05
C ASN A 748 17.83 6.99 -33.41
N ALA A 749 16.83 7.43 -32.61
CA ALA A 749 15.41 7.11 -32.80
C ALA A 749 14.50 8.31 -32.46
N GLN A 750 14.82 9.50 -32.95
CA GLN A 750 14.12 10.75 -32.64
C GLN A 750 12.61 10.65 -32.87
N ASP A 751 12.18 10.09 -34.01
CA ASP A 751 10.75 9.93 -34.33
C ASP A 751 10.02 9.07 -33.31
N PHE A 752 10.66 8.03 -32.78
CA PHE A 752 10.10 7.18 -31.73
C PHE A 752 9.84 7.99 -30.45
N TYR A 753 10.86 8.72 -29.99
CA TYR A 753 10.77 9.53 -28.77
C TYR A 753 9.76 10.67 -28.92
N MET A 754 9.70 11.35 -30.06
CA MET A 754 8.73 12.43 -30.29
C MET A 754 7.30 11.91 -30.44
N ASN A 755 7.08 10.90 -31.27
CA ASN A 755 5.73 10.42 -31.61
C ASN A 755 5.05 9.75 -30.41
N GLN A 756 5.80 9.08 -29.54
CA GLN A 756 5.26 8.43 -28.35
C GLN A 756 5.28 9.32 -27.11
N SER A 757 5.87 10.50 -27.12
CA SER A 757 5.77 11.46 -26.03
C SER A 757 4.47 12.25 -26.11
N PRO A 758 3.62 12.16 -25.07
CA PRO A 758 2.36 12.91 -25.03
C PRO A 758 2.52 14.42 -25.17
N LEU A 759 3.64 14.97 -24.70
CA LEU A 759 3.94 16.42 -24.74
C LEU A 759 3.84 16.98 -26.15
N PHE A 760 4.45 16.34 -27.13
CA PHE A 760 4.45 16.78 -28.52
C PHE A 760 3.08 16.60 -29.21
N ASN A 761 2.19 15.85 -28.61
CA ASN A 761 0.84 15.61 -29.06
C ASN A 761 -0.22 16.32 -28.19
N SER A 762 0.17 17.19 -27.26
CA SER A 762 -0.68 17.85 -26.28
C SER A 762 -1.84 18.64 -26.91
N ALA A 763 -1.69 19.13 -28.15
CA ALA A 763 -2.75 19.82 -28.89
C ALA A 763 -4.04 18.98 -29.06
N LYS A 764 -3.91 17.65 -29.11
CA LYS A 764 -5.04 16.72 -29.25
C LYS A 764 -5.84 16.54 -27.97
N ILE A 765 -5.29 16.90 -26.80
CA ILE A 765 -5.92 16.76 -25.47
C ILE A 765 -7.03 17.79 -25.32
N THR A 766 -8.25 17.32 -25.00
CA THR A 766 -9.42 18.18 -24.71
C THR A 766 -10.06 17.85 -23.37
N THR A 767 -9.71 16.70 -22.78
CA THR A 767 -10.23 16.22 -21.49
C THR A 767 -9.64 17.05 -20.34
N PRO A 768 -10.46 17.49 -19.37
CA PRO A 768 -9.95 18.06 -18.12
C PRO A 768 -8.96 17.13 -17.44
N LEU A 769 -7.77 17.62 -17.15
CA LEU A 769 -6.64 16.83 -16.64
C LEU A 769 -6.15 17.37 -15.31
N LEU A 770 -6.03 16.50 -14.33
CA LEU A 770 -5.30 16.73 -13.09
C LEU A 770 -3.94 16.04 -13.18
N LEU A 771 -2.89 16.82 -12.97
CA LEU A 771 -1.52 16.34 -12.78
C LEU A 771 -1.23 16.30 -11.27
N LEU A 772 -0.75 15.16 -10.77
CA LEU A 772 -0.34 14.96 -9.38
C LEU A 772 1.12 14.57 -9.35
N HIS A 773 1.95 15.18 -8.48
CA HIS A 773 3.37 14.85 -8.41
C HIS A 773 3.94 15.11 -7.01
N GLY A 774 4.81 14.21 -6.51
CA GLY A 774 5.69 14.51 -5.38
C GLY A 774 6.85 15.40 -5.84
N ASN A 775 7.07 16.56 -5.22
CA ASN A 775 8.08 17.50 -5.71
C ASN A 775 9.54 17.09 -5.45
N LYS A 776 9.75 15.91 -4.84
CA LYS A 776 11.05 15.27 -4.64
C LYS A 776 11.17 13.95 -5.39
N ASP A 777 10.32 13.72 -6.38
CA ASP A 777 10.32 12.50 -7.19
C ASP A 777 11.64 12.37 -7.96
N THR A 778 12.39 11.33 -7.64
CA THR A 778 13.69 11.01 -8.23
C THR A 778 13.59 10.00 -9.36
N ASN A 779 12.48 9.28 -9.44
CA ASN A 779 12.21 8.31 -10.51
C ASN A 779 11.65 9.01 -11.76
N VAL A 780 10.47 9.61 -11.63
CA VAL A 780 9.88 10.44 -12.69
C VAL A 780 9.97 11.89 -12.24
N PRO A 781 10.85 12.67 -12.84
CA PRO A 781 11.09 14.04 -12.37
C PRO A 781 9.83 14.91 -12.43
N PRO A 782 9.60 15.84 -11.46
CA PRO A 782 8.44 16.75 -11.49
C PRO A 782 8.38 17.61 -12.75
N SER A 783 9.52 17.83 -13.41
CA SER A 783 9.61 18.52 -14.70
C SER A 783 8.70 17.90 -15.78
N GLU A 784 8.41 16.62 -15.71
CA GLU A 784 7.46 15.94 -16.59
C GLU A 784 6.05 16.51 -16.47
N SER A 785 5.57 16.74 -15.25
CA SER A 785 4.28 17.38 -14.99
C SER A 785 4.31 18.88 -15.32
N HIS A 786 5.42 19.58 -15.01
CA HIS A 786 5.57 21.02 -15.32
C HIS A 786 5.49 21.28 -16.82
N GLN A 787 6.20 20.49 -17.65
CA GLN A 787 6.18 20.62 -19.11
C GLN A 787 4.76 20.43 -19.66
N MET A 788 4.05 19.37 -19.22
CA MET A 788 2.68 19.10 -19.67
C MET A 788 1.71 20.19 -19.21
N PHE A 789 1.83 20.66 -17.95
CA PHE A 789 1.04 21.76 -17.42
C PHE A 789 1.20 23.03 -18.25
N ALA A 790 2.46 23.44 -18.49
CA ALA A 790 2.75 24.62 -19.30
C ALA A 790 2.20 24.49 -20.73
N ALA A 791 2.44 23.34 -21.37
CA ALA A 791 1.96 23.09 -22.73
C ALA A 791 0.43 23.20 -22.84
N LEU A 792 -0.31 22.66 -21.89
CA LEU A 792 -1.78 22.68 -21.89
C LEU A 792 -2.33 24.07 -21.52
N LYS A 793 -1.71 24.78 -20.56
CA LYS A 793 -2.11 26.16 -20.20
C LYS A 793 -1.93 27.14 -21.36
N LEU A 794 -0.80 27.08 -22.06
CA LEU A 794 -0.55 27.90 -23.25
C LEU A 794 -1.54 27.64 -24.39
N GLN A 795 -2.15 26.48 -24.44
CA GLN A 795 -3.18 26.09 -25.40
C GLN A 795 -4.62 26.33 -24.86
N ASN A 796 -4.77 27.03 -23.73
CA ASN A 796 -6.04 27.32 -23.08
C ASN A 796 -6.87 26.06 -22.78
N LYS A 797 -6.19 24.97 -22.34
CA LYS A 797 -6.81 23.69 -21.95
C LYS A 797 -7.12 23.69 -20.44
N THR A 798 -8.11 22.90 -20.05
CA THR A 798 -8.44 22.68 -18.65
C THR A 798 -7.43 21.70 -18.03
N VAL A 799 -6.49 22.24 -17.26
CA VAL A 799 -5.48 21.47 -16.52
C VAL A 799 -5.19 22.11 -15.18
N GLU A 800 -5.06 21.28 -14.16
CA GLU A 800 -4.57 21.69 -12.83
C GLU A 800 -3.36 20.81 -12.45
N LEU A 801 -2.43 21.37 -11.68
CA LEU A 801 -1.26 20.66 -11.16
C LEU A 801 -1.25 20.81 -9.64
N ILE A 802 -1.21 19.68 -8.94
CA ILE A 802 -1.07 19.62 -7.49
C ILE A 802 0.24 18.90 -7.18
N GLU A 803 1.14 19.63 -6.58
CA GLU A 803 2.40 19.10 -6.05
C GLU A 803 2.26 18.74 -4.58
N ILE A 804 2.89 17.63 -4.18
CA ILE A 804 2.90 17.16 -2.81
C ILE A 804 4.31 17.34 -2.26
N ASP A 805 4.44 18.35 -1.41
CA ASP A 805 5.73 18.79 -0.90
C ASP A 805 6.47 17.72 -0.11
N GLY A 806 7.78 17.59 -0.37
CA GLY A 806 8.66 16.64 0.31
C GLY A 806 8.40 15.16 0.01
N GLN A 807 7.51 14.83 -0.93
CA GLN A 807 7.24 13.44 -1.32
C GLN A 807 8.01 13.06 -2.59
N ASP A 808 8.50 11.82 -2.62
CA ASP A 808 9.13 11.19 -3.76
C ASP A 808 8.07 10.51 -4.65
N HIS A 809 8.42 9.51 -5.42
CA HIS A 809 7.58 8.79 -6.37
C HIS A 809 6.34 8.15 -5.74
N HIS A 810 6.41 7.80 -4.47
CA HIS A 810 5.31 7.30 -3.64
C HIS A 810 4.94 8.31 -2.56
N ILE A 811 3.64 8.57 -2.42
CA ILE A 811 3.12 9.41 -1.35
C ILE A 811 2.93 8.54 -0.12
N VAL A 812 3.89 8.59 0.81
CA VAL A 812 3.97 7.68 1.97
C VAL A 812 3.63 8.34 3.30
N ASP A 813 3.82 9.65 3.41
CA ASP A 813 3.46 10.42 4.59
C ASP A 813 1.95 10.33 4.83
N TYR A 814 1.52 9.93 6.03
CA TYR A 814 0.13 9.62 6.35
C TYR A 814 -0.84 10.76 6.02
N SER A 815 -0.57 11.96 6.51
CA SER A 815 -1.45 13.12 6.31
C SER A 815 -1.52 13.55 4.84
N LYS A 816 -0.38 13.48 4.13
CA LYS A 816 -0.28 13.79 2.70
C LYS A 816 -0.97 12.72 1.85
N ARG A 817 -0.86 11.44 2.25
CA ARG A 817 -1.54 10.33 1.57
C ARG A 817 -3.06 10.46 1.68
N LEU A 818 -3.60 10.86 2.84
CA LEU A 818 -5.01 11.19 3.01
C LEU A 818 -5.44 12.32 2.07
N LYS A 819 -4.72 13.45 2.12
CA LYS A 819 -5.02 14.62 1.29
C LYS A 819 -4.96 14.29 -0.20
N TRP A 820 -3.97 13.53 -0.61
CA TRP A 820 -3.80 13.08 -1.99
C TRP A 820 -4.98 12.24 -2.49
N GLN A 821 -5.47 11.26 -1.70
CA GLN A 821 -6.65 10.47 -2.06
C GLN A 821 -7.91 11.32 -2.16
N TYR A 822 -8.07 12.27 -1.24
CA TYR A 822 -9.21 13.19 -1.28
C TYR A 822 -9.13 14.18 -2.46
N THR A 823 -7.93 14.57 -2.86
CA THR A 823 -7.71 15.36 -4.09
C THR A 823 -8.17 14.60 -5.33
N ILE A 824 -7.80 13.33 -5.45
CA ILE A 824 -8.22 12.45 -6.57
C ILE A 824 -9.75 12.38 -6.66
N LEU A 825 -10.40 12.08 -5.53
CA LEU A 825 -11.84 11.91 -5.49
C LEU A 825 -12.59 13.23 -5.68
N GLY A 826 -12.10 14.33 -5.11
CA GLY A 826 -12.67 15.66 -5.31
C GLY A 826 -12.63 16.09 -6.78
N TRP A 827 -11.54 15.75 -7.52
CA TRP A 827 -11.48 15.98 -8.96
C TRP A 827 -12.50 15.17 -9.73
N PHE A 828 -12.63 13.87 -9.41
CA PHE A 828 -13.64 13.03 -10.06
C PHE A 828 -15.06 13.42 -9.69
N ASP A 829 -15.35 13.78 -8.45
CA ASP A 829 -16.68 14.28 -8.05
C ASP A 829 -17.05 15.55 -8.83
N LYS A 830 -16.13 16.50 -8.97
CA LYS A 830 -16.33 17.73 -9.76
C LYS A 830 -16.72 17.43 -11.21
N TRP A 831 -16.02 16.53 -11.87
CA TRP A 831 -16.18 16.30 -13.31
C TRP A 831 -17.12 15.17 -13.66
N LEU A 832 -17.17 14.07 -12.90
CA LEU A 832 -17.96 12.90 -13.24
C LEU A 832 -19.36 12.92 -12.58
N LYS A 833 -19.49 13.56 -11.40
CA LYS A 833 -20.78 13.69 -10.71
C LYS A 833 -21.36 15.08 -10.81
N GLY A 834 -20.57 16.11 -11.21
CA GLY A 834 -20.98 17.51 -11.19
C GLY A 834 -20.98 18.13 -9.78
N GLU A 835 -20.35 17.47 -8.81
CA GLU A 835 -20.29 17.87 -7.40
C GLU A 835 -18.96 18.63 -7.14
N LYS A 836 -18.95 19.95 -7.38
CA LYS A 836 -17.73 20.77 -7.30
C LYS A 836 -17.37 21.22 -5.89
N ASP A 837 -18.30 21.21 -4.95
CA ASP A 837 -18.14 21.81 -3.62
C ASP A 837 -16.98 21.22 -2.84
N TRP A 838 -16.74 19.90 -2.97
CA TRP A 838 -15.60 19.25 -2.32
C TRP A 838 -14.27 19.71 -2.88
N TRP A 839 -14.16 19.86 -4.21
CA TRP A 839 -12.96 20.40 -4.85
C TRP A 839 -12.71 21.85 -4.41
N GLU A 840 -13.74 22.68 -4.45
CA GLU A 840 -13.65 24.10 -4.07
C GLU A 840 -13.33 24.27 -2.56
N SER A 841 -13.82 23.37 -1.70
CA SER A 841 -13.43 23.36 -0.28
C SER A 841 -11.93 23.02 -0.10
N GLN A 842 -11.41 22.08 -0.88
CA GLN A 842 -10.00 21.70 -0.81
C GLN A 842 -9.07 22.76 -1.43
N TYR A 843 -9.50 23.36 -2.52
CA TYR A 843 -8.73 24.29 -3.36
C TYR A 843 -9.58 25.52 -3.70
N PRO A 844 -9.84 26.40 -2.71
CA PRO A 844 -10.62 27.61 -2.93
C PRO A 844 -9.87 28.52 -3.93
N GLU A 845 -10.64 29.18 -4.81
CA GLU A 845 -10.09 30.18 -5.70
C GLU A 845 -9.45 31.32 -4.87
N ARG A 846 -8.20 31.62 -5.17
CA ARG A 846 -7.48 32.73 -4.54
C ARG A 846 -7.62 33.94 -5.47
N SER A 847 -8.26 34.98 -5.01
CA SER A 847 -8.15 36.29 -5.66
C SER A 847 -6.74 36.85 -5.42
N PHE A 848 -6.01 37.11 -6.47
CA PHE A 848 -4.73 37.78 -6.41
C PHE A 848 -4.95 39.31 -6.46
#